data_f74b8eb81fe91ac02c51fe87834a703c
#
_entry.id   f74b8eb81fe91ac02c51fe87834a703c
#
_cell.length_a   1.000
_cell.length_b   1.000
_cell.length_c   1.000
_cell.angle_alpha   90.00
_cell.angle_beta   90.00
_cell.angle_gamma   90.00
#
_symmetry.space_group_name_H-M   'P 1'
#
loop_
_entity.id
_entity.type
_entity.pdbx_description
1 polymer ?
#
loop_
_entity_poly.entity_id
_entity_poly.type
_entity_poly.pdbx_seq_one_letter_code
_entity_poly.pdbx_strand_id
1 'polypeptide(L)'
;MISREQIEAAKEKLGERAFALMAQELPLEQVDMKTLSCKSPFRDERTPSAHWYKEGNCLKCFSTGISMDYIDFLIRFQGRTFSEAVRELFEEAEVEYNPDDLKPDSGEDAYRNFKFAHDEPRNDRQIVEAYLKRRRISPKTLDFCNVKQDEYGNIAYQFYDTDGRLIQTKYRVSKSAKNGETKWHWQVGSSNCALLYGINKVNPSLPLVIVEGLNDRLACVEAGYTNTVSIPGGANDLNWIDFNFNTLQKCKELILWFDDDESGQKATKECVSRLGIYRTKVVQNDSVIKEKIREFYGQHNIDKVDANNVLAACGENEVLNMIAKAKMEDNPRVQHLMDVEEVQISDLPRISMGFKAMDKVFSGNFEHSLTILTGKSGNGKSSILNTMFVAAPLEAGEKVFIYSGEIPSGILLANILKPLASNRHILEFDNGDAPKGYAVSKQASPVIKSFYREDLFNYNDSNEFDTDSKSILHAMEYSYKRYGVKNFIVDSLLTVDYSHEYGDDKYEKQKNFVINLKSFTNAYPVRVALVAHSRKLAPGAKEIGGDDIAGSSDILKCCNRAFSVEILWDDPDGYNTLVRCIKDRETGYADREVKLYYDRKSYRVYSNKEELNYKYKWEVEAEKNRTIRYPEHVSKRLVCNIKEPVVAKEVLGEIEK
;
A
#
# COMPACT_ATOMS: atom_id res chain seq x y z
N MET A 1 -7.37 -2.97 33.67
CA MET A 1 -6.56 -3.23 32.42
C MET A 1 -6.04 -1.89 31.91
N ILE A 2 -4.75 -1.74 31.76
CA ILE A 2 -4.13 -0.51 31.24
C ILE A 2 -4.58 -0.30 29.81
N SER A 3 -5.14 0.88 29.53
CA SER A 3 -5.61 1.24 28.19
C SER A 3 -4.45 1.69 27.30
N ARG A 4 -4.60 1.56 25.98
CA ARG A 4 -3.66 2.10 25.00
C ARG A 4 -3.44 3.62 25.18
N GLU A 5 -4.49 4.35 25.58
CA GLU A 5 -4.41 5.79 25.86
C GLU A 5 -3.49 6.10 27.06
N GLN A 6 -3.50 5.25 28.10
CA GLN A 6 -2.60 5.40 29.24
C GLN A 6 -1.14 5.12 28.85
N ILE A 7 -0.91 4.13 27.98
CA ILE A 7 0.43 3.81 27.46
C ILE A 7 0.95 5.00 26.61
N GLU A 8 0.15 5.52 25.70
CA GLU A 8 0.54 6.68 24.89
C GLU A 8 0.78 7.94 25.75
N ALA A 9 -0.03 8.17 26.77
CA ALA A 9 0.19 9.27 27.72
C ALA A 9 1.50 9.11 28.49
N ALA A 10 1.87 7.89 28.87
CA ALA A 10 3.15 7.60 29.53
C ALA A 10 4.32 7.81 28.57
N LYS A 11 4.21 7.42 27.30
CA LYS A 11 5.22 7.69 26.27
C LYS A 11 5.39 9.20 26.04
N GLU A 12 4.30 9.95 25.97
CA GLU A 12 4.34 11.41 25.83
C GLU A 12 5.01 12.06 27.05
N LYS A 13 4.70 11.59 28.24
CA LYS A 13 5.31 12.11 29.48
C LYS A 13 6.80 11.79 29.58
N LEU A 14 7.23 10.60 29.17
CA LEU A 14 8.65 10.23 29.09
C LEU A 14 9.38 11.06 28.02
N GLY A 15 8.76 11.28 26.85
CA GLY A 15 9.22 12.15 25.77
C GLY A 15 10.67 11.89 25.34
N GLU A 16 11.47 12.95 25.27
CA GLU A 16 12.90 12.89 24.86
C GLU A 16 13.80 12.13 25.86
N ARG A 17 13.36 11.96 27.11
CA ARG A 17 14.10 11.17 28.10
C ARG A 17 14.21 9.71 27.67
N ALA A 18 13.24 9.21 26.90
CA ALA A 18 13.30 7.87 26.33
C ALA A 18 14.55 7.69 25.44
N PHE A 19 14.89 8.68 24.61
CA PHE A 19 16.12 8.62 23.82
C PHE A 19 17.38 8.56 24.68
N ALA A 20 17.42 9.33 25.77
CA ALA A 20 18.54 9.31 26.70
C ALA A 20 18.72 7.94 27.38
N LEU A 21 17.61 7.31 27.81
CA LEU A 21 17.61 5.96 28.39
C LEU A 21 18.08 4.93 27.36
N MET A 22 17.55 4.97 26.15
CA MET A 22 17.98 4.10 25.06
C MET A 22 19.47 4.27 24.74
N ALA A 23 19.97 5.50 24.74
CA ALA A 23 21.37 5.80 24.44
C ALA A 23 22.35 5.32 25.55
N GLN A 24 21.88 5.19 26.79
CA GLN A 24 22.69 4.63 27.88
C GLN A 24 22.82 3.10 27.80
N GLU A 25 21.80 2.43 27.35
CA GLU A 25 21.70 0.98 27.37
C GLU A 25 22.15 0.31 26.06
N LEU A 26 22.08 1.03 24.95
CA LEU A 26 22.57 0.56 23.65
C LEU A 26 23.98 1.08 23.38
N PRO A 27 24.84 0.30 22.73
CA PRO A 27 26.13 0.78 22.22
C PRO A 27 25.90 1.67 20.98
N LEU A 28 25.12 2.74 21.15
CA LEU A 28 24.85 3.70 20.06
C LEU A 28 26.12 4.49 19.79
N GLU A 29 26.53 4.50 18.52
CA GLU A 29 27.67 5.30 18.07
C GLU A 29 27.23 6.71 17.65
N GLN A 30 28.09 7.69 17.87
CA GLN A 30 27.88 9.09 17.49
C GLN A 30 26.55 9.67 18.00
N VAL A 31 26.26 9.47 19.28
CA VAL A 31 25.06 10.04 19.91
C VAL A 31 25.24 11.54 20.09
N ASP A 32 24.31 12.32 19.57
CA ASP A 32 24.20 13.76 19.81
C ASP A 32 22.91 14.07 20.57
N MET A 33 23.05 14.38 21.84
CA MET A 33 21.93 14.73 22.72
C MET A 33 21.28 16.08 22.42
N LYS A 34 21.91 16.94 21.62
CA LYS A 34 21.33 18.24 21.22
C LYS A 34 20.38 18.07 20.05
N THR A 35 20.76 17.27 19.09
CA THR A 35 19.96 16.96 17.91
C THR A 35 19.13 15.69 18.07
N LEU A 36 19.28 14.99 19.21
CA LEU A 36 18.64 13.69 19.51
C LEU A 36 18.82 12.69 18.37
N SER A 37 20.06 12.56 17.92
CA SER A 37 20.43 11.71 16.78
C SER A 37 21.57 10.77 17.12
N CYS A 38 21.62 9.65 16.39
CA CYS A 38 22.69 8.67 16.52
C CYS A 38 22.87 7.89 15.21
N LYS A 39 23.94 7.11 15.10
CA LYS A 39 23.98 6.06 14.07
C LYS A 39 22.86 5.08 14.26
N SER A 40 22.41 4.49 13.16
CA SER A 40 21.35 3.49 13.17
C SER A 40 21.68 2.32 14.10
N PRO A 41 20.82 1.96 15.07
CA PRO A 41 21.00 0.74 15.84
C PRO A 41 20.67 -0.52 15.02
N PHE A 42 20.20 -0.34 13.78
CA PHE A 42 19.73 -1.41 12.91
C PHE A 42 20.69 -1.72 11.75
N ARG A 43 21.71 -0.90 11.53
CA ARG A 43 22.70 -1.12 10.47
C ARG A 43 23.99 -0.35 10.76
N ASP A 44 25.10 -0.92 10.30
CA ASP A 44 26.40 -0.25 10.33
C ASP A 44 26.48 0.86 9.29
N GLU A 45 26.81 2.08 9.72
CA GLU A 45 26.85 3.26 8.85
C GLU A 45 27.92 4.25 9.31
N ARG A 46 28.37 5.11 8.37
CA ARG A 46 29.42 6.09 8.67
C ARG A 46 28.90 7.38 9.28
N THR A 47 27.66 7.77 8.96
CA THR A 47 27.02 9.00 9.39
C THR A 47 25.71 8.70 10.11
N PRO A 48 25.36 9.47 11.18
CA PRO A 48 24.10 9.31 11.89
C PRO A 48 22.90 9.44 10.96
N SER A 49 21.99 8.46 11.00
CA SER A 49 20.73 8.46 10.22
C SER A 49 19.51 8.17 11.07
N ALA A 50 19.67 7.95 12.36
CA ALA A 50 18.56 7.75 13.29
C ALA A 50 18.34 9.02 14.12
N HIS A 51 17.09 9.49 14.18
CA HIS A 51 16.70 10.70 14.90
C HIS A 51 15.46 10.41 15.77
N TRP A 52 15.44 11.00 16.96
CA TRP A 52 14.26 10.96 17.80
C TRP A 52 13.17 11.88 17.25
N TYR A 53 12.03 11.30 17.00
CA TYR A 53 10.88 12.00 16.45
C TYR A 53 9.89 12.36 17.55
N LYS A 54 9.82 13.63 17.93
CA LYS A 54 9.06 14.14 19.08
C LYS A 54 7.55 13.88 18.94
N GLU A 55 7.00 14.08 17.72
CA GLU A 55 5.54 13.90 17.48
C GLU A 55 5.09 12.46 17.59
N GLY A 56 6.02 11.49 17.45
CA GLY A 56 5.73 10.06 17.52
C GLY A 56 6.39 9.36 18.71
N ASN A 57 7.12 10.08 19.57
CA ASN A 57 7.89 9.52 20.70
C ASN A 57 8.68 8.25 20.32
N CYS A 58 9.38 8.30 19.19
CA CYS A 58 10.15 7.16 18.68
C CYS A 58 11.46 7.58 18.01
N LEU A 59 12.45 6.69 18.06
CA LEU A 59 13.67 6.77 17.27
C LEU A 59 13.36 6.30 15.85
N LYS A 60 13.47 7.19 14.89
CA LYS A 60 13.25 6.89 13.47
C LYS A 60 14.57 6.83 12.74
N CYS A 61 14.89 5.69 12.17
CA CYS A 61 16.06 5.51 11.34
C CYS A 61 15.70 5.74 9.87
N PHE A 62 16.23 6.83 9.30
CA PHE A 62 15.94 7.19 7.90
C PHE A 62 16.66 6.30 6.88
N SER A 63 17.76 5.66 7.26
CA SER A 63 18.48 4.75 6.36
C SER A 63 17.82 3.38 6.20
N THR A 64 17.02 2.96 7.20
CA THR A 64 16.33 1.65 7.20
C THR A 64 14.81 1.78 7.14
N GLY A 65 14.26 2.97 7.41
CA GLY A 65 12.83 3.19 7.54
C GLY A 65 12.20 2.67 8.84
N ILE A 66 12.99 2.08 9.74
CA ILE A 66 12.50 1.49 10.99
C ILE A 66 12.27 2.59 12.02
N SER A 67 11.12 2.52 12.69
CA SER A 67 10.80 3.33 13.88
C SER A 67 10.75 2.43 15.10
N MET A 68 11.22 2.95 16.25
CA MET A 68 11.30 2.21 17.52
C MET A 68 10.96 3.14 18.67
N ASP A 69 9.92 2.85 19.42
CA ASP A 69 9.63 3.57 20.66
C ASP A 69 10.34 2.92 21.88
N TYR A 70 10.10 3.45 23.07
CA TYR A 70 10.76 2.94 24.27
C TYR A 70 10.30 1.52 24.64
N ILE A 71 9.05 1.17 24.40
CA ILE A 71 8.54 -0.21 24.62
C ILE A 71 9.21 -1.16 23.61
N ASP A 72 9.25 -0.77 22.34
CA ASP A 72 9.93 -1.55 21.30
C ASP A 72 11.41 -1.79 21.63
N PHE A 73 12.06 -0.76 22.20
CA PHE A 73 13.44 -0.86 22.65
C PHE A 73 13.61 -1.89 23.76
N LEU A 74 12.80 -1.80 24.83
CA LEU A 74 12.85 -2.72 25.98
C LEU A 74 12.60 -4.18 25.54
N ILE A 75 11.66 -4.37 24.63
CA ILE A 75 11.35 -5.69 24.10
C ILE A 75 12.49 -6.23 23.22
N ARG A 76 12.98 -5.40 22.26
CA ARG A 76 13.94 -5.85 21.23
C ARG A 76 15.36 -6.01 21.74
N PHE A 77 15.80 -5.13 22.61
CA PHE A 77 17.21 -5.05 23.02
C PHE A 77 17.43 -5.53 24.46
N GLN A 78 16.41 -5.47 25.33
CA GLN A 78 16.52 -5.93 26.71
C GLN A 78 15.74 -7.23 26.98
N GLY A 79 15.00 -7.75 25.99
CA GLY A 79 14.27 -9.02 26.12
C GLY A 79 13.10 -8.98 27.12
N ARG A 80 12.55 -7.77 27.38
CA ARG A 80 11.39 -7.60 28.25
C ARG A 80 10.13 -8.17 27.60
N THR A 81 9.22 -8.69 28.37
CA THR A 81 7.86 -8.95 27.93
C THR A 81 7.12 -7.63 27.74
N PHE A 82 6.03 -7.60 26.97
CA PHE A 82 5.22 -6.38 26.79
C PHE A 82 4.76 -5.81 28.15
N SER A 83 4.30 -6.66 29.07
CA SER A 83 3.86 -6.23 30.39
C SER A 83 5.01 -5.67 31.24
N GLU A 84 6.21 -6.25 31.15
CA GLU A 84 7.41 -5.73 31.81
C GLU A 84 7.86 -4.40 31.18
N ALA A 85 7.82 -4.30 29.86
CA ALA A 85 8.17 -3.08 29.16
C ALA A 85 7.18 -1.93 29.44
N VAL A 86 5.89 -2.23 29.53
CA VAL A 86 4.87 -1.24 29.94
C VAL A 86 5.07 -0.83 31.38
N ARG A 87 5.38 -1.77 32.29
CA ARG A 87 5.69 -1.45 33.68
C ARG A 87 6.87 -0.48 33.77
N GLU A 88 7.97 -0.80 33.11
CA GLU A 88 9.19 0.01 33.10
C GLU A 88 8.94 1.39 32.49
N LEU A 89 8.14 1.47 31.40
CA LEU A 89 7.71 2.75 30.85
C LEU A 89 6.94 3.60 31.88
N PHE A 90 6.02 3.01 32.64
CA PHE A 90 5.24 3.72 33.65
C PHE A 90 6.11 4.18 34.82
N GLU A 91 7.05 3.34 35.25
CA GLU A 91 8.02 3.68 36.29
C GLU A 91 8.94 4.83 35.85
N GLU A 92 9.52 4.73 34.66
CA GLU A 92 10.39 5.77 34.11
C GLU A 92 9.66 7.09 33.79
N ALA A 93 8.40 7.00 33.37
CA ALA A 93 7.54 8.16 33.13
C ALA A 93 6.95 8.72 34.43
N GLU A 94 7.18 8.10 35.58
CA GLU A 94 6.57 8.46 36.88
C GLU A 94 5.03 8.58 36.78
N VAL A 95 4.40 7.59 36.14
CA VAL A 95 2.94 7.48 36.01
C VAL A 95 2.42 6.42 36.97
N GLU A 96 1.49 6.81 37.84
CA GLU A 96 0.84 5.86 38.74
C GLU A 96 -0.03 4.87 37.95
N TYR A 97 0.13 3.58 38.24
CA TYR A 97 -0.66 2.51 37.66
C TYR A 97 -0.99 1.44 38.70
N ASN A 98 -2.05 0.69 38.46
CA ASN A 98 -2.35 -0.47 39.31
C ASN A 98 -1.67 -1.72 38.70
N PRO A 99 -0.73 -2.35 39.43
CA PRO A 99 -0.04 -3.58 38.95
C PRO A 99 -0.99 -4.71 38.53
N ASP A 100 -2.19 -4.78 39.14
CA ASP A 100 -3.19 -5.78 38.81
C ASP A 100 -3.84 -5.54 37.43
N ASP A 101 -3.76 -4.32 36.88
CA ASP A 101 -4.24 -3.97 35.55
C ASP A 101 -3.28 -4.39 34.43
N LEU A 102 -2.05 -4.77 34.78
CA LEU A 102 -1.07 -5.37 33.87
C LEU A 102 -1.20 -6.89 33.74
N LYS A 103 -2.19 -7.50 34.40
CA LYS A 103 -2.46 -8.92 34.18
C LYS A 103 -2.97 -9.14 32.75
N PRO A 104 -2.34 -10.05 32.00
CA PRO A 104 -2.69 -10.28 30.60
C PRO A 104 -4.12 -10.77 30.46
N ASP A 105 -4.79 -10.29 29.43
CA ASP A 105 -6.09 -10.79 28.99
C ASP A 105 -5.94 -12.23 28.45
N SER A 106 -7.00 -13.04 28.55
CA SER A 106 -7.01 -14.46 28.13
C SER A 106 -6.60 -14.69 26.65
N GLY A 107 -6.55 -13.63 25.83
CA GLY A 107 -5.98 -13.64 24.47
C GLY A 107 -4.44 -13.60 24.44
N GLU A 108 -3.78 -13.11 25.49
CA GLU A 108 -2.31 -13.07 25.59
C GLU A 108 -1.71 -14.41 26.05
N ASP A 109 -2.50 -15.31 26.64
CA ASP A 109 -2.01 -16.64 27.02
C ASP A 109 -1.52 -17.48 25.82
N ALA A 110 -2.00 -17.17 24.60
CA ALA A 110 -1.45 -17.77 23.39
C ALA A 110 0.00 -17.29 23.11
N TYR A 111 0.37 -16.10 23.56
CA TYR A 111 1.70 -15.50 23.37
C TYR A 111 2.64 -15.79 24.55
N ARG A 112 2.13 -16.13 25.73
CA ARG A 112 2.95 -16.45 26.91
C ARG A 112 3.87 -17.64 26.73
N ASN A 113 3.60 -18.51 25.76
CA ASN A 113 4.42 -19.67 25.45
C ASN A 113 5.56 -19.39 24.49
N PHE A 114 5.68 -18.17 23.98
CA PHE A 114 6.76 -17.75 23.08
C PHE A 114 7.78 -16.91 23.85
N LYS A 115 8.66 -17.57 24.60
CA LYS A 115 9.91 -16.93 24.97
C LYS A 115 10.74 -16.74 23.72
N PHE A 116 11.22 -15.52 23.52
CA PHE A 116 12.12 -15.22 22.43
C PHE A 116 13.32 -16.14 22.52
N ALA A 117 13.68 -16.79 21.42
CA ALA A 117 14.95 -17.45 21.33
C ALA A 117 16.01 -16.33 21.44
N HIS A 118 16.61 -16.19 22.61
CA HIS A 118 17.85 -15.46 22.74
C HIS A 118 18.85 -16.06 21.76
N ASP A 119 19.78 -15.26 21.21
CA ASP A 119 20.73 -15.60 20.15
C ASP A 119 21.66 -16.78 20.45
N GLU A 120 21.53 -17.44 21.58
CA GLU A 120 22.28 -18.65 21.87
C GLU A 120 21.70 -19.83 21.08
N PRO A 121 22.50 -20.41 20.17
CA PRO A 121 22.10 -21.59 19.43
C PRO A 121 21.90 -22.74 20.41
N ARG A 122 20.64 -23.17 20.64
CA ARG A 122 20.42 -24.45 21.28
C ARG A 122 20.89 -25.56 20.36
N ASN A 123 21.87 -26.31 20.83
CA ASN A 123 22.41 -27.46 20.10
C ASN A 123 21.41 -28.64 20.02
N ASP A 124 20.28 -28.56 20.74
CA ASP A 124 19.27 -29.63 20.77
C ASP A 124 18.01 -29.19 19.96
N ARG A 125 17.89 -29.75 18.75
CA ARG A 125 16.76 -29.55 17.83
C ARG A 125 16.02 -30.84 17.53
N GLN A 126 16.05 -31.83 18.43
CA GLN A 126 15.54 -33.17 18.17
C GLN A 126 14.08 -33.20 17.68
N ILE A 127 13.20 -32.35 18.24
CA ILE A 127 11.79 -32.29 17.86
C ILE A 127 11.65 -31.74 16.45
N VAL A 128 12.35 -30.64 16.15
CA VAL A 128 12.34 -29.98 14.84
C VAL A 128 12.94 -30.90 13.78
N GLU A 129 14.07 -31.53 14.07
CA GLU A 129 14.71 -32.48 13.18
C GLU A 129 13.83 -33.71 12.91
N ALA A 130 13.19 -34.27 13.93
CA ALA A 130 12.25 -35.39 13.76
C ALA A 130 11.04 -35.01 12.90
N TYR A 131 10.50 -33.81 13.07
CA TYR A 131 9.40 -33.29 12.26
C TYR A 131 9.82 -33.09 10.80
N LEU A 132 10.97 -32.46 10.56
CA LEU A 132 11.44 -32.12 9.21
C LEU A 132 12.06 -33.33 8.49
N LYS A 133 12.59 -34.32 9.22
CA LYS A 133 13.02 -35.61 8.64
C LYS A 133 11.88 -36.31 7.88
N ARG A 134 10.65 -36.24 8.37
CA ARG A 134 9.48 -36.76 7.66
C ARG A 134 9.22 -36.07 6.32
N ARG A 135 9.76 -34.88 6.14
CA ARG A 135 9.72 -34.06 4.92
C ARG A 135 11.00 -34.16 4.10
N ARG A 136 11.89 -35.10 4.45
CA ARG A 136 13.21 -35.31 3.83
C ARG A 136 14.14 -34.08 3.92
N ILE A 137 14.03 -33.29 5.00
CA ILE A 137 14.91 -32.16 5.26
C ILE A 137 16.01 -32.57 6.24
N SER A 138 17.26 -32.36 5.89
CA SER A 138 18.45 -32.70 6.68
C SER A 138 18.83 -31.61 7.69
N PRO A 139 19.55 -31.94 8.78
CA PRO A 139 20.10 -30.95 9.72
C PRO A 139 20.98 -29.88 9.03
N LYS A 140 21.72 -30.26 7.99
CA LYS A 140 22.55 -29.32 7.20
C LYS A 140 21.72 -28.22 6.57
N THR A 141 20.57 -28.55 6.03
CA THR A 141 19.62 -27.57 5.45
C THR A 141 19.03 -26.68 6.53
N LEU A 142 18.76 -27.21 7.74
CA LEU A 142 18.29 -26.39 8.85
C LEU A 142 19.32 -25.35 9.26
N ASP A 143 20.60 -25.74 9.33
CA ASP A 143 21.68 -24.80 9.62
C ASP A 143 21.83 -23.74 8.54
N PHE A 144 21.83 -24.15 7.30
CA PHE A 144 21.90 -23.20 6.16
C PHE A 144 20.74 -22.21 6.16
N CYS A 145 19.54 -22.67 6.49
CA CYS A 145 18.33 -21.86 6.49
C CYS A 145 18.04 -21.13 7.81
N ASN A 146 18.93 -21.22 8.81
CA ASN A 146 18.76 -20.62 10.13
C ASN A 146 17.44 -21.04 10.81
N VAL A 147 17.15 -22.35 10.76
CA VAL A 147 16.01 -22.93 11.46
C VAL A 147 16.47 -23.44 12.82
N LYS A 148 15.78 -22.99 13.86
CA LYS A 148 16.08 -23.35 15.25
C LYS A 148 14.87 -23.99 15.94
N GLN A 149 15.06 -24.45 17.14
CA GLN A 149 14.01 -24.92 18.04
C GLN A 149 13.97 -24.01 19.26
N ASP A 150 12.76 -23.57 19.63
CA ASP A 150 12.57 -22.88 20.91
C ASP A 150 12.50 -23.89 22.08
N GLU A 151 12.43 -23.37 23.29
CA GLU A 151 12.37 -24.20 24.51
C GLU A 151 11.11 -25.08 24.59
N TYR A 152 10.05 -24.75 23.82
CA TYR A 152 8.79 -25.49 23.76
C TYR A 152 8.73 -26.52 22.63
N GLY A 153 9.82 -26.63 21.85
CA GLY A 153 9.89 -27.51 20.69
C GLY A 153 9.20 -26.96 19.45
N ASN A 154 8.93 -25.66 19.40
CA ASN A 154 8.40 -25.04 18.18
C ASN A 154 9.53 -24.79 17.19
N ILE A 155 9.17 -24.75 15.90
CA ILE A 155 10.11 -24.43 14.83
C ILE A 155 10.23 -22.92 14.72
N ALA A 156 11.45 -22.40 14.82
CA ALA A 156 11.78 -20.99 14.73
C ALA A 156 12.51 -20.72 13.40
N TYR A 157 11.89 -19.97 12.51
CA TYR A 157 12.47 -19.52 11.25
C TYR A 157 12.98 -18.10 11.42
N GLN A 158 14.29 -17.91 11.36
CA GLN A 158 14.94 -16.62 11.58
C GLN A 158 15.14 -15.87 10.27
N PHE A 159 14.62 -14.66 10.20
CA PHE A 159 14.69 -13.79 9.03
C PHE A 159 15.82 -12.78 9.21
N TYR A 160 16.77 -12.81 8.31
CA TYR A 160 17.91 -11.91 8.29
C TYR A 160 17.81 -10.96 7.09
N ASP A 161 18.19 -9.70 7.29
CA ASP A 161 18.32 -8.74 6.20
C ASP A 161 19.55 -9.00 5.33
N THR A 162 19.72 -8.21 4.28
CA THR A 162 20.88 -8.32 3.36
C THR A 162 22.23 -8.07 4.02
N ASP A 163 22.25 -7.42 5.19
CA ASP A 163 23.45 -7.14 5.97
C ASP A 163 23.74 -8.26 6.99
N GLY A 164 22.88 -9.28 7.04
CA GLY A 164 23.03 -10.43 7.94
C GLY A 164 22.52 -10.21 9.36
N ARG A 165 21.69 -9.17 9.60
CA ARG A 165 21.10 -8.89 10.90
C ARG A 165 19.78 -9.63 11.05
N LEU A 166 19.55 -10.22 12.23
CA LEU A 166 18.28 -10.84 12.56
C LEU A 166 17.21 -9.75 12.74
N ILE A 167 16.20 -9.78 11.89
CA ILE A 167 15.11 -8.77 11.90
C ILE A 167 13.89 -9.30 12.63
N GLN A 168 13.51 -10.57 12.38
CA GLN A 168 12.32 -11.17 12.98
C GLN A 168 12.41 -12.69 12.97
N THR A 169 11.59 -13.33 13.81
CA THR A 169 11.45 -14.78 13.84
C THR A 169 9.99 -15.18 13.69
N LYS A 170 9.71 -16.12 12.80
CA LYS A 170 8.37 -16.70 12.63
C LYS A 170 8.38 -18.09 13.23
N TYR A 171 7.40 -18.35 14.09
CA TYR A 171 7.29 -19.62 14.79
C TYR A 171 6.19 -20.49 14.21
N ARG A 172 6.44 -21.78 14.13
CA ARG A 172 5.43 -22.79 13.86
C ARG A 172 5.27 -23.66 15.08
N VAL A 173 4.07 -23.69 15.63
CA VAL A 173 3.74 -24.49 16.81
C VAL A 173 3.83 -25.98 16.49
N SER A 174 4.59 -26.72 17.30
CA SER A 174 4.82 -28.18 17.13
C SER A 174 3.61 -29.01 17.55
N LYS A 175 2.83 -28.55 18.53
CA LYS A 175 1.61 -29.22 19.01
C LYS A 175 0.44 -28.96 18.06
N SER A 176 -0.47 -29.94 17.97
CA SER A 176 -1.70 -29.78 17.17
C SER A 176 -2.47 -28.56 17.65
N ALA A 177 -2.66 -27.57 16.78
CA ALA A 177 -3.55 -26.47 17.06
C ALA A 177 -4.98 -27.03 17.30
N LYS A 178 -5.65 -26.58 18.35
CA LYS A 178 -7.06 -26.87 18.55
C LYS A 178 -7.86 -26.20 17.41
N ASN A 179 -9.06 -26.69 17.13
CA ASN A 179 -9.89 -26.13 16.07
C ASN A 179 -10.01 -24.61 16.17
N GLY A 180 -9.56 -23.90 15.15
CA GLY A 180 -9.59 -22.44 15.07
C GLY A 180 -8.30 -21.70 15.46
N GLU A 181 -7.30 -22.37 16.00
CA GLU A 181 -6.02 -21.75 16.34
C GLU A 181 -5.05 -21.75 15.15
N THR A 182 -4.35 -20.64 14.92
CA THR A 182 -3.29 -20.58 13.89
C THR A 182 -2.05 -21.36 14.35
N LYS A 183 -1.44 -22.07 13.42
CA LYS A 183 -0.17 -22.78 13.65
C LYS A 183 1.06 -21.85 13.53
N TRP A 184 0.88 -20.63 13.06
CA TRP A 184 1.93 -19.70 12.76
C TRP A 184 1.82 -18.45 13.61
N HIS A 185 2.92 -18.04 14.20
CA HIS A 185 3.01 -16.84 15.03
C HIS A 185 4.29 -16.08 14.72
N TRP A 186 4.19 -14.74 14.70
CA TRP A 186 5.36 -13.88 14.66
C TRP A 186 5.90 -13.62 16.05
N GLN A 187 7.19 -13.32 16.13
CA GLN A 187 7.82 -12.82 17.34
C GLN A 187 7.07 -11.58 17.84
N VAL A 188 6.70 -11.55 19.11
CA VAL A 188 6.00 -10.41 19.73
C VAL A 188 6.90 -9.17 19.66
N GLY A 189 6.34 -8.02 19.30
CA GLY A 189 7.10 -6.77 19.13
C GLY A 189 7.87 -6.64 17.82
N SER A 190 7.92 -7.67 16.96
CA SER A 190 8.37 -7.49 15.60
C SER A 190 7.26 -6.77 14.81
N SER A 191 7.58 -5.65 14.16
CA SER A 191 6.72 -5.14 13.10
C SER A 191 6.54 -6.26 12.07
N ASN A 192 5.34 -6.44 11.52
CA ASN A 192 5.09 -7.36 10.40
C ASN A 192 5.95 -6.91 9.20
N CYS A 193 7.22 -7.27 9.26
CA CYS A 193 8.18 -6.92 8.24
C CYS A 193 7.97 -7.88 7.07
N ALA A 194 7.64 -7.34 5.92
CA ALA A 194 7.44 -8.11 4.70
C ALA A 194 8.76 -8.61 4.08
N LEU A 195 9.76 -8.90 4.91
CA LEU A 195 11.08 -9.37 4.52
C LEU A 195 11.00 -10.80 3.98
N LEU A 196 11.61 -11.06 2.83
CA LEU A 196 11.71 -12.41 2.28
C LEU A 196 12.62 -13.28 3.14
N TYR A 197 12.15 -14.48 3.47
CA TYR A 197 12.96 -15.46 4.21
C TYR A 197 14.09 -15.99 3.34
N GLY A 198 15.33 -15.74 3.76
CA GLY A 198 16.55 -16.13 3.05
C GLY A 198 17.12 -15.06 2.12
N ILE A 199 16.61 -13.84 2.14
CA ILE A 199 17.07 -12.71 1.31
C ILE A 199 18.57 -12.41 1.51
N ASN A 200 19.10 -12.65 2.71
CA ASN A 200 20.51 -12.48 3.05
C ASN A 200 21.47 -13.41 2.31
N LYS A 201 20.96 -14.43 1.65
CA LYS A 201 21.76 -15.42 0.89
C LYS A 201 21.53 -15.35 -0.61
N VAL A 202 20.79 -14.36 -1.08
CA VAL A 202 20.49 -14.18 -2.50
C VAL A 202 21.73 -13.76 -3.26
N ASN A 203 22.02 -14.50 -4.34
CA ASN A 203 22.98 -14.10 -5.35
C ASN A 203 22.23 -13.58 -6.59
N PRO A 204 22.25 -12.25 -6.84
CA PRO A 204 21.50 -11.67 -7.96
C PRO A 204 21.98 -12.10 -9.35
N SER A 205 23.17 -12.70 -9.45
CA SER A 205 23.71 -13.19 -10.72
C SER A 205 23.14 -14.55 -11.14
N LEU A 206 22.45 -15.24 -10.23
CA LEU A 206 21.80 -16.52 -10.47
C LEU A 206 20.27 -16.36 -10.48
N PRO A 207 19.53 -17.22 -11.20
CA PRO A 207 18.09 -17.22 -11.13
C PRO A 207 17.62 -17.35 -9.67
N LEU A 208 16.69 -16.51 -9.23
CA LEU A 208 16.14 -16.53 -7.88
C LEU A 208 14.81 -17.25 -7.86
N VAL A 209 14.71 -18.34 -7.10
CA VAL A 209 13.44 -19.03 -6.85
C VAL A 209 12.71 -18.37 -5.70
N ILE A 210 11.45 -18.02 -5.91
CA ILE A 210 10.56 -17.43 -4.90
C ILE A 210 9.42 -18.41 -4.68
N VAL A 211 9.34 -18.95 -3.47
CA VAL A 211 8.31 -19.94 -3.07
C VAL A 211 7.34 -19.34 -2.07
N GLU A 212 6.15 -19.92 -1.95
CA GLU A 212 5.14 -19.44 -1.01
C GLU A 212 5.45 -19.83 0.44
N GLY A 213 5.79 -21.06 0.70
CA GLY A 213 5.98 -21.59 2.04
C GLY A 213 7.41 -21.62 2.53
N LEU A 214 7.64 -21.44 3.84
CA LEU A 214 8.96 -21.53 4.45
C LEU A 214 9.58 -22.93 4.27
N ASN A 215 8.76 -23.99 4.34
CA ASN A 215 9.22 -25.35 4.11
C ASN A 215 9.57 -25.62 2.65
N ASP A 216 8.95 -24.92 1.71
CA ASP A 216 9.26 -25.04 0.29
C ASP A 216 10.65 -24.49 -0.01
N ARG A 217 11.04 -23.41 0.68
CA ARG A 217 12.43 -22.95 0.64
C ARG A 217 13.39 -24.00 1.18
N LEU A 218 13.06 -24.65 2.30
CA LEU A 218 13.89 -25.72 2.83
C LEU A 218 14.02 -26.87 1.81
N ALA A 219 12.95 -27.23 1.12
CA ALA A 219 12.94 -28.28 0.11
C ALA A 219 13.79 -27.95 -1.10
N CYS A 220 13.74 -26.72 -1.60
CA CYS A 220 14.62 -26.28 -2.69
C CYS A 220 16.11 -26.31 -2.28
N VAL A 221 16.42 -25.85 -1.05
CA VAL A 221 17.79 -25.88 -0.51
C VAL A 221 18.28 -27.32 -0.30
N GLU A 222 17.44 -28.20 0.22
CA GLU A 222 17.76 -29.63 0.39
C GLU A 222 18.09 -30.28 -0.95
N ALA A 223 17.33 -29.97 -1.99
CA ALA A 223 17.59 -30.40 -3.35
C ALA A 223 18.87 -29.79 -3.98
N GLY A 224 19.54 -28.88 -3.29
CA GLY A 224 20.77 -28.23 -3.76
C GLY A 224 20.55 -26.86 -4.40
N TYR A 225 19.31 -26.36 -4.54
CA TYR A 225 19.03 -25.04 -5.10
C TYR A 225 19.00 -23.98 -4.01
N THR A 226 20.17 -23.43 -3.67
CA THR A 226 20.34 -22.53 -2.51
C THR A 226 19.86 -21.10 -2.75
N ASN A 227 19.78 -20.65 -4.03
CA ASN A 227 19.32 -19.29 -4.38
C ASN A 227 17.79 -19.22 -4.38
N THR A 228 17.21 -19.49 -3.22
CA THR A 228 15.76 -19.57 -3.01
C THR A 228 15.35 -18.73 -1.81
N VAL A 229 14.23 -18.01 -1.94
CA VAL A 229 13.58 -17.26 -0.87
C VAL A 229 12.12 -17.68 -0.73
N SER A 230 11.55 -17.47 0.46
CA SER A 230 10.11 -17.66 0.68
C SER A 230 9.46 -16.35 1.06
N ILE A 231 8.22 -16.14 0.61
CA ILE A 231 7.42 -15.01 1.05
C ILE A 231 7.06 -15.14 2.54
N PRO A 232 6.96 -14.02 3.28
CA PRO A 232 6.74 -14.05 4.72
C PRO A 232 5.30 -14.38 5.11
N GLY A 233 4.34 -14.04 4.25
CA GLY A 233 2.90 -14.22 4.44
C GLY A 233 2.31 -15.27 3.49
N GLY A 234 1.01 -15.26 3.30
CA GLY A 234 0.35 -16.02 2.23
C GLY A 234 0.39 -15.28 0.89
N ALA A 235 0.01 -15.96 -0.18
CA ALA A 235 0.05 -15.45 -1.56
C ALA A 235 -0.72 -14.13 -1.77
N ASN A 236 -1.74 -13.86 -0.96
CA ASN A 236 -2.55 -12.63 -1.08
C ASN A 236 -1.86 -11.35 -0.58
N ASP A 237 -0.78 -11.46 0.20
CA ASP A 237 -0.03 -10.30 0.67
C ASP A 237 1.22 -10.09 -0.19
N LEU A 238 1.18 -9.11 -1.08
CA LEU A 238 2.27 -8.76 -2.00
C LEU A 238 3.16 -7.61 -1.52
N ASN A 239 3.03 -7.16 -0.27
CA ASN A 239 3.87 -6.09 0.30
C ASN A 239 5.36 -6.48 0.34
N TRP A 240 5.66 -7.78 0.30
CA TRP A 240 7.04 -8.26 0.19
C TRP A 240 7.75 -7.79 -1.08
N ILE A 241 7.03 -7.48 -2.17
CA ILE A 241 7.62 -6.95 -3.40
C ILE A 241 8.18 -5.56 -3.13
N ASP A 242 7.41 -4.68 -2.50
CA ASP A 242 7.85 -3.34 -2.13
C ASP A 242 9.03 -3.39 -1.17
N PHE A 243 8.88 -4.15 -0.09
CA PHE A 243 9.88 -4.22 0.96
C PHE A 243 11.26 -4.70 0.46
N ASN A 244 11.29 -5.65 -0.47
CA ASN A 244 12.52 -6.23 -1.00
C ASN A 244 12.88 -5.72 -2.42
N PHE A 245 12.22 -4.66 -2.88
CA PHE A 245 12.29 -4.17 -4.25
C PHE A 245 13.73 -3.97 -4.76
N ASN A 246 14.59 -3.34 -3.96
CA ASN A 246 15.97 -3.05 -4.33
C ASN A 246 16.82 -4.30 -4.58
N THR A 247 16.57 -5.39 -3.87
CA THR A 247 17.24 -6.67 -4.08
C THR A 247 16.67 -7.40 -5.29
N LEU A 248 15.35 -7.44 -5.41
CA LEU A 248 14.67 -8.09 -6.52
C LEU A 248 14.99 -7.44 -7.86
N GLN A 249 15.17 -6.11 -7.91
CA GLN A 249 15.56 -5.41 -9.14
C GLN A 249 16.95 -5.80 -9.64
N LYS A 250 17.86 -6.22 -8.77
CA LYS A 250 19.20 -6.68 -9.15
C LYS A 250 19.19 -8.09 -9.76
N CYS A 251 18.16 -8.89 -9.49
CA CYS A 251 18.04 -10.26 -10.02
C CYS A 251 17.64 -10.23 -11.49
N LYS A 252 18.45 -10.86 -12.35
CA LYS A 252 18.20 -10.92 -13.79
C LYS A 252 17.05 -11.85 -14.17
N GLU A 253 16.89 -12.93 -13.43
CA GLU A 253 15.87 -13.96 -13.65
C GLU A 253 15.22 -14.33 -12.31
N LEU A 254 13.90 -14.45 -12.32
CA LEU A 254 13.07 -14.85 -11.20
C LEU A 254 12.27 -16.09 -11.57
N ILE A 255 12.10 -17.01 -10.63
CA ILE A 255 11.30 -18.22 -10.81
C ILE A 255 10.28 -18.28 -9.69
N LEU A 256 8.99 -18.18 -10.01
CA LEU A 256 7.91 -18.28 -9.03
C LEU A 256 7.44 -19.73 -8.91
N TRP A 257 7.29 -20.19 -7.68
CA TRP A 257 6.70 -21.50 -7.38
C TRP A 257 5.73 -21.34 -6.21
N PHE A 258 4.52 -20.92 -6.51
CA PHE A 258 3.41 -20.78 -5.56
C PHE A 258 2.46 -21.97 -5.65
N ASP A 259 1.58 -22.09 -4.66
CA ASP A 259 0.58 -23.13 -4.62
C ASP A 259 -0.33 -23.09 -5.87
N ASP A 260 -0.82 -24.24 -6.31
CA ASP A 260 -1.68 -24.36 -7.51
C ASP A 260 -3.19 -24.12 -7.25
N ASP A 261 -3.51 -23.54 -6.10
CA ASP A 261 -4.87 -23.09 -5.79
C ASP A 261 -5.19 -21.72 -6.44
N GLU A 262 -6.47 -21.33 -6.41
CA GLU A 262 -6.95 -20.09 -7.02
C GLU A 262 -6.21 -18.85 -6.50
N SER A 263 -5.89 -18.84 -5.19
CA SER A 263 -5.15 -17.75 -4.55
C SER A 263 -3.72 -17.64 -5.08
N GLY A 264 -3.00 -18.77 -5.14
CA GLY A 264 -1.63 -18.83 -5.64
C GLY A 264 -1.54 -18.49 -7.13
N GLN A 265 -2.49 -18.93 -7.95
CA GLN A 265 -2.53 -18.60 -9.39
C GLN A 265 -2.77 -17.11 -9.60
N LYS A 266 -3.69 -16.48 -8.86
CA LYS A 266 -3.93 -15.04 -8.94
C LYS A 266 -2.71 -14.25 -8.51
N ALA A 267 -2.08 -14.64 -7.39
CA ALA A 267 -0.86 -14.00 -6.90
C ALA A 267 0.29 -14.14 -7.89
N THR A 268 0.44 -15.31 -8.51
CA THR A 268 1.47 -15.56 -9.54
C THR A 268 1.33 -14.59 -10.70
N LYS A 269 0.13 -14.43 -11.27
CA LYS A 269 -0.12 -13.49 -12.37
C LYS A 269 0.24 -12.05 -11.99
N GLU A 270 -0.17 -11.60 -10.81
CA GLU A 270 0.16 -10.25 -10.35
C GLU A 270 1.66 -10.09 -10.07
N CYS A 271 2.32 -11.08 -9.48
CA CYS A 271 3.77 -11.08 -9.29
C CYS A 271 4.52 -11.00 -10.62
N VAL A 272 4.15 -11.81 -11.62
CA VAL A 272 4.75 -11.76 -12.96
C VAL A 272 4.64 -10.36 -13.55
N SER A 273 3.47 -9.74 -13.45
CA SER A 273 3.23 -8.38 -13.96
C SER A 273 4.09 -7.33 -13.25
N ARG A 274 4.19 -7.37 -11.91
CA ARG A 274 4.94 -6.40 -11.11
C ARG A 274 6.46 -6.62 -11.15
N LEU A 275 6.90 -7.87 -11.16
CA LEU A 275 8.31 -8.23 -11.18
C LEU A 275 8.95 -8.17 -12.57
N GLY A 276 8.15 -8.26 -13.62
CA GLY A 276 8.55 -8.16 -15.02
C GLY A 276 8.45 -9.48 -15.77
N ILE A 277 7.55 -9.51 -16.75
CA ILE A 277 7.19 -10.70 -17.55
C ILE A 277 8.38 -11.32 -18.33
N TYR A 278 9.35 -10.50 -18.73
CA TYR A 278 10.51 -10.98 -19.52
C TYR A 278 11.63 -11.57 -18.67
N ARG A 279 11.53 -11.53 -17.35
CA ARG A 279 12.52 -12.09 -16.43
C ARG A 279 11.95 -13.05 -15.41
N THR A 280 10.63 -13.22 -15.40
CA THR A 280 9.93 -14.06 -14.43
C THR A 280 9.40 -15.30 -15.10
N LYS A 281 9.88 -16.46 -14.65
CA LYS A 281 9.41 -17.79 -15.03
C LYS A 281 8.49 -18.33 -13.94
N VAL A 282 7.60 -19.23 -14.32
CA VAL A 282 6.67 -19.89 -13.40
C VAL A 282 6.87 -21.40 -13.50
N VAL A 283 6.98 -22.05 -12.35
CA VAL A 283 7.04 -23.51 -12.29
C VAL A 283 5.68 -24.05 -12.72
N GLN A 284 5.71 -24.94 -13.72
CA GLN A 284 4.49 -25.49 -14.29
C GLN A 284 3.99 -26.68 -13.47
N ASN A 285 2.69 -26.73 -13.25
CA ASN A 285 2.06 -27.89 -12.62
C ASN A 285 2.09 -29.09 -13.55
N ASP A 286 2.45 -30.24 -12.99
CA ASP A 286 2.54 -31.52 -13.70
C ASP A 286 1.54 -32.50 -13.08
N SER A 287 0.60 -32.97 -13.90
CA SER A 287 -0.43 -33.90 -13.45
C SER A 287 0.16 -35.24 -12.97
N VAL A 288 1.27 -35.67 -13.54
CA VAL A 288 1.97 -36.91 -13.14
C VAL A 288 2.60 -36.73 -11.76
N ILE A 289 3.19 -35.55 -11.50
CA ILE A 289 3.75 -35.21 -10.19
C ILE A 289 2.62 -35.12 -9.15
N LYS A 290 1.50 -34.49 -9.50
CA LYS A 290 0.32 -34.39 -8.63
C LYS A 290 -0.21 -35.77 -8.22
N GLU A 291 -0.24 -36.72 -9.15
CA GLU A 291 -0.65 -38.10 -8.87
C GLU A 291 0.32 -38.81 -7.93
N LYS A 292 1.63 -38.69 -8.15
CA LYS A 292 2.64 -39.25 -7.25
C LYS A 292 2.54 -38.68 -5.83
N ILE A 293 2.24 -37.39 -5.69
CA ILE A 293 2.03 -36.75 -4.38
C ILE A 293 0.79 -37.36 -3.72
N ARG A 294 -0.32 -37.52 -4.43
CA ARG A 294 -1.54 -38.17 -3.93
C ARG A 294 -1.27 -39.60 -3.46
N GLU A 295 -0.57 -40.38 -4.24
CA GLU A 295 -0.18 -41.75 -3.89
C GLU A 295 0.69 -41.78 -2.64
N PHE A 296 1.68 -40.91 -2.54
CA PHE A 296 2.58 -40.81 -1.39
C PHE A 296 1.86 -40.48 -0.08
N TYR A 297 0.94 -39.53 -0.10
CA TYR A 297 0.17 -39.12 1.07
C TYR A 297 -1.10 -39.95 1.33
N GLY A 298 -1.54 -40.76 0.40
CA GLY A 298 -2.67 -41.66 0.52
C GLY A 298 -3.97 -40.97 0.87
N GLN A 299 -4.60 -41.38 1.99
CA GLN A 299 -5.91 -40.86 2.42
C GLN A 299 -5.91 -39.40 2.91
N HIS A 300 -4.77 -38.73 2.97
CA HIS A 300 -4.67 -37.37 3.51
C HIS A 300 -5.13 -36.27 2.56
N ASN A 301 -5.59 -36.61 1.37
CA ASN A 301 -6.14 -35.68 0.36
C ASN A 301 -5.20 -34.49 0.05
N ILE A 302 -3.88 -34.72 0.11
CA ILE A 302 -2.86 -33.72 -0.22
C ILE A 302 -2.58 -33.85 -1.70
N ASP A 303 -2.88 -32.78 -2.45
CA ASP A 303 -2.70 -32.75 -3.90
C ASP A 303 -1.98 -31.48 -4.40
N LYS A 304 -1.51 -30.65 -3.48
CA LYS A 304 -0.76 -29.44 -3.82
C LYS A 304 0.65 -29.77 -4.33
N VAL A 305 1.03 -29.17 -5.46
CA VAL A 305 2.34 -29.33 -6.10
C VAL A 305 3.27 -28.23 -5.59
N ASP A 306 3.48 -28.13 -4.28
CA ASP A 306 4.50 -27.29 -3.68
C ASP A 306 5.86 -28.01 -3.63
N ALA A 307 6.96 -27.24 -3.46
CA ALA A 307 8.31 -27.80 -3.49
C ALA A 307 8.55 -28.84 -2.38
N ASN A 308 7.93 -28.67 -1.21
CA ASN A 308 8.09 -29.61 -0.11
C ASN A 308 7.39 -30.95 -0.38
N ASN A 309 6.19 -30.92 -0.95
CA ASN A 309 5.46 -32.12 -1.33
C ASN A 309 6.17 -32.87 -2.48
N VAL A 310 6.73 -32.14 -3.44
CA VAL A 310 7.55 -32.72 -4.52
C VAL A 310 8.80 -33.38 -3.95
N LEU A 311 9.53 -32.73 -3.05
CA LEU A 311 10.69 -33.34 -2.39
C LEU A 311 10.31 -34.63 -1.65
N ALA A 312 9.24 -34.58 -0.87
CA ALA A 312 8.80 -35.71 -0.06
C ALA A 312 8.36 -36.91 -0.92
N ALA A 313 7.61 -36.68 -1.99
CA ALA A 313 7.06 -37.74 -2.83
C ALA A 313 8.03 -38.21 -3.94
N CYS A 314 8.74 -37.26 -4.57
CA CYS A 314 9.50 -37.53 -5.80
C CYS A 314 11.03 -37.40 -5.62
N GLY A 315 11.50 -36.75 -4.55
CA GLY A 315 12.93 -36.58 -4.26
C GLY A 315 13.56 -35.32 -4.86
N GLU A 316 14.85 -35.12 -4.55
CA GLU A 316 15.63 -33.93 -4.87
C GLU A 316 15.73 -33.63 -6.38
N ASN A 317 15.98 -34.65 -7.16
CA ASN A 317 16.13 -34.49 -8.61
C ASN A 317 14.87 -33.94 -9.29
N GLU A 318 13.68 -34.28 -8.78
CA GLU A 318 12.45 -33.78 -9.36
C GLU A 318 12.20 -32.29 -8.98
N VAL A 319 12.57 -31.88 -7.78
CA VAL A 319 12.55 -30.45 -7.40
C VAL A 319 13.42 -29.63 -8.36
N LEU A 320 14.65 -30.07 -8.60
CA LEU A 320 15.57 -29.42 -9.54
C LEU A 320 15.04 -29.45 -10.99
N ASN A 321 14.41 -30.54 -11.39
CA ASN A 321 13.84 -30.70 -12.73
C ASN A 321 12.67 -29.73 -12.94
N MET A 322 11.79 -29.56 -11.94
CA MET A 322 10.69 -28.59 -12.00
C MET A 322 11.20 -27.14 -12.06
N ILE A 323 12.21 -26.79 -11.28
CA ILE A 323 12.84 -25.47 -11.35
C ILE A 323 13.45 -25.23 -12.74
N ALA A 324 14.18 -26.22 -13.28
CA ALA A 324 14.81 -26.11 -14.60
C ALA A 324 13.82 -26.02 -15.77
N LYS A 325 12.63 -26.64 -15.60
CA LYS A 325 11.53 -26.60 -16.57
C LYS A 325 10.62 -25.39 -16.42
N ALA A 326 10.86 -24.50 -15.44
CA ALA A 326 10.08 -23.28 -15.30
C ALA A 326 10.10 -22.47 -16.60
N LYS A 327 8.92 -22.03 -17.03
CA LYS A 327 8.76 -21.31 -18.30
C LYS A 327 8.37 -19.87 -18.04
N MET A 328 8.88 -18.97 -18.86
CA MET A 328 8.20 -17.69 -19.04
C MET A 328 6.84 -17.98 -19.67
N GLU A 329 5.86 -17.19 -19.32
CA GLU A 329 4.65 -17.17 -20.14
C GLU A 329 5.05 -16.86 -21.58
N ASP A 330 4.44 -17.53 -22.54
CA ASP A 330 4.70 -17.33 -23.97
C ASP A 330 4.62 -15.84 -24.29
N ASN A 331 5.34 -15.40 -25.33
CA ASN A 331 5.46 -13.99 -25.65
C ASN A 331 4.08 -13.30 -25.53
N PRO A 332 3.85 -12.46 -24.51
CA PRO A 332 2.52 -11.91 -24.24
C PRO A 332 2.02 -10.99 -25.37
N ARG A 333 2.88 -10.70 -26.35
CA ARG A 333 2.48 -9.91 -27.54
C ARG A 333 1.84 -10.75 -28.63
N VAL A 334 1.97 -12.09 -28.53
CA VAL A 334 1.41 -13.01 -29.53
C VAL A 334 0.79 -14.18 -28.82
N GLN A 335 -0.51 -14.29 -28.89
CA GLN A 335 -1.27 -15.42 -28.32
C GLN A 335 -2.27 -15.91 -29.35
N HIS A 336 -2.62 -17.18 -29.29
CA HIS A 336 -3.72 -17.70 -30.08
C HIS A 336 -5.03 -17.14 -29.52
N LEU A 337 -5.77 -16.39 -30.34
CA LEU A 337 -7.00 -15.73 -29.87
C LEU A 337 -8.03 -16.76 -29.34
N MET A 338 -8.02 -17.98 -29.86
CA MET A 338 -8.94 -19.04 -29.42
C MET A 338 -8.54 -19.66 -28.08
N ASP A 339 -7.33 -19.44 -27.61
CA ASP A 339 -6.86 -19.89 -26.28
C ASP A 339 -7.11 -18.82 -25.19
N VAL A 340 -7.60 -17.65 -25.60
CA VAL A 340 -7.96 -16.59 -24.67
C VAL A 340 -9.28 -16.93 -24.00
N GLU A 341 -9.31 -16.87 -22.67
CA GLU A 341 -10.57 -17.00 -21.93
C GLU A 341 -11.54 -15.88 -22.34
N GLU A 342 -12.72 -16.26 -22.80
CA GLU A 342 -13.76 -15.31 -23.13
C GLU A 342 -14.24 -14.59 -21.86
N VAL A 343 -14.10 -13.29 -21.83
CA VAL A 343 -14.55 -12.46 -20.70
C VAL A 343 -15.73 -11.62 -21.14
N GLN A 344 -16.84 -11.79 -20.46
CA GLN A 344 -17.98 -10.90 -20.66
C GLN A 344 -17.71 -9.57 -19.93
N ILE A 345 -18.21 -8.47 -20.49
CA ILE A 345 -18.04 -7.13 -19.86
C ILE A 345 -18.62 -7.11 -18.45
N SER A 346 -19.66 -7.89 -18.18
CA SER A 346 -20.23 -8.07 -16.83
C SER A 346 -19.26 -8.62 -15.81
N ASP A 347 -18.25 -9.38 -16.25
CA ASP A 347 -17.32 -10.12 -15.39
C ASP A 347 -15.99 -9.39 -15.22
N LEU A 348 -15.80 -8.29 -15.96
CA LEU A 348 -14.60 -7.46 -15.80
C LEU A 348 -14.48 -6.89 -14.37
N PRO A 349 -13.28 -6.96 -13.76
CA PRO A 349 -13.01 -6.35 -12.47
C PRO A 349 -13.34 -4.86 -12.49
N ARG A 350 -14.16 -4.44 -11.54
CA ARG A 350 -14.62 -3.06 -11.44
C ARG A 350 -14.85 -2.66 -9.98
N ILE A 351 -14.74 -1.38 -9.75
CA ILE A 351 -15.10 -0.76 -8.47
C ILE A 351 -16.24 0.25 -8.69
N SER A 352 -16.92 0.62 -7.62
CA SER A 352 -17.92 1.69 -7.66
C SER A 352 -17.29 2.99 -8.13
N MET A 353 -18.07 3.80 -8.85
CA MET A 353 -17.73 5.21 -9.15
C MET A 353 -17.94 6.14 -7.96
N GLY A 354 -18.41 5.63 -6.82
CA GLY A 354 -18.71 6.41 -5.63
C GLY A 354 -20.10 7.05 -5.61
N PHE A 355 -20.90 6.84 -6.66
CA PHE A 355 -22.27 7.33 -6.78
C PHE A 355 -23.20 6.21 -7.26
N LYS A 356 -24.23 5.87 -6.48
CA LYS A 356 -25.22 4.84 -6.88
C LYS A 356 -25.87 5.14 -8.23
N ALA A 357 -26.11 6.44 -8.51
CA ALA A 357 -26.71 6.85 -9.79
C ALA A 357 -25.77 6.61 -10.97
N MET A 358 -24.47 6.89 -10.84
CA MET A 358 -23.47 6.62 -11.85
C MET A 358 -23.26 5.11 -12.04
N ASP A 359 -23.15 4.35 -10.97
CA ASP A 359 -22.97 2.90 -11.01
C ASP A 359 -24.15 2.21 -11.71
N LYS A 360 -25.37 2.67 -11.47
CA LYS A 360 -26.57 2.15 -12.12
C LYS A 360 -26.55 2.37 -13.63
N VAL A 361 -25.99 3.50 -14.10
CA VAL A 361 -25.98 3.88 -15.51
C VAL A 361 -24.76 3.31 -16.24
N PHE A 362 -23.57 3.35 -15.59
CA PHE A 362 -22.28 3.06 -16.21
C PHE A 362 -21.59 1.82 -15.66
N SER A 363 -22.21 1.11 -14.74
CA SER A 363 -21.72 -0.17 -14.18
C SER A 363 -20.38 -0.13 -13.45
N GLY A 364 -19.93 1.04 -12.97
CA GLY A 364 -18.69 1.19 -12.22
C GLY A 364 -17.46 1.53 -13.06
N ASN A 365 -16.29 1.64 -12.40
CA ASN A 365 -14.97 1.86 -13.02
C ASN A 365 -14.29 0.52 -13.29
N PHE A 366 -14.02 0.21 -14.55
CA PHE A 366 -13.37 -1.02 -14.98
C PHE A 366 -11.84 -0.90 -14.98
N GLU A 367 -11.14 -1.99 -14.73
CA GLU A 367 -9.70 -2.10 -14.98
C GLU A 367 -9.40 -1.98 -16.49
N HIS A 368 -8.13 -1.75 -16.84
CA HIS A 368 -7.68 -1.51 -18.21
C HIS A 368 -8.33 -0.31 -18.91
N SER A 369 -8.78 0.67 -18.10
CA SER A 369 -9.59 1.80 -18.58
C SER A 369 -8.86 3.13 -18.46
N LEU A 370 -8.90 3.91 -19.55
CA LEU A 370 -8.57 5.34 -19.59
C LEU A 370 -9.84 6.15 -19.67
N THR A 371 -10.13 6.91 -18.63
CA THR A 371 -11.29 7.80 -18.52
C THR A 371 -10.85 9.26 -18.66
N ILE A 372 -11.51 10.01 -19.51
CA ILE A 372 -11.30 11.47 -19.65
C ILE A 372 -12.44 12.20 -18.93
N LEU A 373 -12.07 13.17 -18.09
CA LEU A 373 -13.01 14.15 -17.54
C LEU A 373 -12.76 15.52 -18.19
N THR A 374 -13.82 16.11 -18.72
CA THR A 374 -13.76 17.43 -19.34
C THR A 374 -14.84 18.36 -18.76
N GLY A 375 -14.75 19.63 -19.08
CA GLY A 375 -15.71 20.66 -18.66
C GLY A 375 -15.04 22.02 -18.50
N LYS A 376 -15.85 23.09 -18.40
CA LYS A 376 -15.34 24.43 -18.16
C LYS A 376 -14.62 24.54 -16.82
N SER A 377 -13.72 25.51 -16.69
CA SER A 377 -13.10 25.81 -15.39
C SER A 377 -14.19 26.14 -14.36
N GLY A 378 -14.06 25.63 -13.14
CA GLY A 378 -15.04 25.85 -12.08
C GLY A 378 -16.25 24.91 -12.08
N ASN A 379 -16.43 24.03 -13.07
CA ASN A 379 -17.61 23.15 -13.20
C ASN A 379 -17.58 21.93 -12.24
N GLY A 380 -16.66 21.85 -11.28
CA GLY A 380 -16.65 20.76 -10.30
C GLY A 380 -15.97 19.48 -10.77
N LYS A 381 -15.17 19.49 -11.85
CA LYS A 381 -14.38 18.33 -12.33
C LYS A 381 -13.59 17.66 -11.21
N SER A 382 -12.85 18.45 -10.43
CA SER A 382 -12.02 17.93 -9.33
C SER A 382 -12.84 17.25 -8.22
N SER A 383 -14.08 17.70 -7.98
CA SER A 383 -14.96 17.07 -6.99
C SER A 383 -15.47 15.71 -7.47
N ILE A 384 -15.85 15.60 -8.76
CA ILE A 384 -16.19 14.33 -9.40
C ILE A 384 -14.96 13.40 -9.39
N LEU A 385 -13.80 13.90 -9.81
CA LEU A 385 -12.54 13.18 -9.83
C LEU A 385 -12.20 12.60 -8.45
N ASN A 386 -12.25 13.44 -7.41
CA ASN A 386 -11.95 13.03 -6.03
C ASN A 386 -12.91 11.93 -5.53
N THR A 387 -14.17 11.96 -5.94
CA THR A 387 -15.11 10.89 -5.55
C THR A 387 -14.85 9.62 -6.34
N MET A 388 -14.75 9.70 -7.67
CA MET A 388 -14.64 8.52 -8.55
C MET A 388 -13.29 7.84 -8.53
N PHE A 389 -12.20 8.59 -8.36
CA PHE A 389 -10.83 8.08 -8.54
C PHE A 389 -9.95 8.21 -7.29
N VAL A 390 -10.46 8.83 -6.21
CA VAL A 390 -9.77 8.84 -4.92
C VAL A 390 -10.61 8.13 -3.86
N ALA A 391 -11.77 8.67 -3.51
CA ALA A 391 -12.55 8.15 -2.39
C ALA A 391 -13.09 6.73 -2.63
N ALA A 392 -13.66 6.48 -3.81
CA ALA A 392 -14.21 5.17 -4.15
C ALA A 392 -13.14 4.06 -4.22
N PRO A 393 -11.96 4.26 -4.85
CA PRO A 393 -10.86 3.30 -4.78
C PRO A 393 -10.36 3.05 -3.36
N LEU A 394 -10.14 4.09 -2.54
CA LEU A 394 -9.71 3.93 -1.16
C LEU A 394 -10.72 3.12 -0.33
N GLU A 395 -12.02 3.31 -0.57
CA GLU A 395 -13.07 2.50 0.06
C GLU A 395 -13.10 1.05 -0.46
N ALA A 396 -12.71 0.83 -1.70
CA ALA A 396 -12.52 -0.52 -2.23
C ALA A 396 -11.24 -1.20 -1.67
N GLY A 397 -10.39 -0.46 -0.95
CA GLY A 397 -9.10 -0.95 -0.44
C GLY A 397 -7.99 -0.93 -1.51
N GLU A 398 -8.16 -0.11 -2.53
CA GLU A 398 -7.18 0.06 -3.59
C GLU A 398 -6.37 1.36 -3.44
N LYS A 399 -5.13 1.31 -3.87
CA LYS A 399 -4.20 2.45 -3.78
C LYS A 399 -4.38 3.41 -4.95
N VAL A 400 -4.08 4.69 -4.68
CA VAL A 400 -4.26 5.80 -5.61
C VAL A 400 -2.96 6.58 -5.77
N PHE A 401 -2.63 6.96 -7.00
CA PHE A 401 -1.53 7.87 -7.34
C PHE A 401 -2.06 9.09 -8.10
N ILE A 402 -1.60 10.29 -7.73
CA ILE A 402 -2.06 11.54 -8.31
C ILE A 402 -0.87 12.35 -8.82
N TYR A 403 -0.93 12.77 -10.08
CA TYR A 403 -0.18 13.89 -10.62
C TYR A 403 -1.12 15.09 -10.72
N SER A 404 -0.79 16.20 -10.06
CA SER A 404 -1.50 17.46 -10.20
C SER A 404 -0.50 18.58 -10.46
N GLY A 405 -0.52 19.13 -11.65
CA GLY A 405 0.30 20.30 -12.01
C GLY A 405 -0.45 21.63 -11.88
N GLU A 406 -1.72 21.62 -11.46
CA GLU A 406 -2.51 22.86 -11.32
C GLU A 406 -2.45 23.46 -9.92
N ILE A 407 -2.31 22.62 -8.89
CA ILE A 407 -2.33 23.06 -7.50
C ILE A 407 -1.23 22.40 -6.69
N PRO A 408 -0.60 23.13 -5.75
CA PRO A 408 0.43 22.57 -4.86
C PRO A 408 -0.11 21.40 -4.02
N SER A 409 0.75 20.42 -3.72
CA SER A 409 0.43 19.19 -2.99
C SER A 409 -0.30 19.42 -1.66
N GLY A 410 0.05 20.47 -0.92
CA GLY A 410 -0.63 20.82 0.34
C GLY A 410 -2.10 21.23 0.16
N ILE A 411 -2.41 21.97 -0.91
CA ILE A 411 -3.79 22.38 -1.26
C ILE A 411 -4.55 21.17 -1.84
N LEU A 412 -3.89 20.37 -2.68
CA LEU A 412 -4.45 19.13 -3.20
C LEU A 412 -4.89 18.22 -2.04
N LEU A 413 -4.02 17.99 -1.08
CA LEU A 413 -4.33 17.19 0.11
C LEU A 413 -5.53 17.76 0.87
N ALA A 414 -5.57 19.05 1.14
CA ALA A 414 -6.70 19.69 1.82
C ALA A 414 -8.03 19.50 1.07
N ASN A 415 -8.00 19.53 -0.27
CA ASN A 415 -9.17 19.29 -1.12
C ASN A 415 -9.61 17.82 -1.12
N ILE A 416 -8.68 16.88 -1.03
CA ILE A 416 -8.97 15.43 -0.94
C ILE A 416 -9.52 15.07 0.46
N LEU A 417 -9.00 15.66 1.51
CA LEU A 417 -9.43 15.36 2.87
C LEU A 417 -10.89 15.78 3.13
N LYS A 418 -11.40 16.81 2.48
CA LYS A 418 -12.80 17.28 2.68
C LYS A 418 -13.83 16.23 2.27
N PRO A 419 -13.84 15.67 1.05
CA PRO A 419 -14.80 14.62 0.70
C PRO A 419 -14.60 13.32 1.50
N LEU A 420 -13.39 13.02 1.96
CA LEU A 420 -13.13 11.87 2.81
C LEU A 420 -13.66 12.08 4.23
N ALA A 421 -13.74 13.31 4.72
CA ALA A 421 -14.35 13.62 6.00
C ALA A 421 -15.88 13.67 5.86
N SER A 422 -16.61 13.17 6.87
CA SER A 422 -18.05 13.39 6.94
C SER A 422 -18.34 14.84 7.34
N ASN A 423 -19.56 15.33 7.04
CA ASN A 423 -19.98 16.69 7.42
C ASN A 423 -19.81 17.01 8.92
N ARG A 424 -19.78 15.99 9.78
CA ARG A 424 -19.54 16.10 11.22
C ARG A 424 -18.13 16.55 11.56
N HIS A 425 -17.18 16.27 10.70
CA HIS A 425 -15.75 16.59 10.88
C HIS A 425 -15.31 17.84 10.13
N ILE A 426 -16.23 18.56 9.48
CA ILE A 426 -15.93 19.79 8.75
C ILE A 426 -16.38 20.98 9.57
N LEU A 427 -15.41 21.83 9.90
CA LEU A 427 -15.63 23.09 10.61
C LEU A 427 -15.88 24.20 9.60
N GLU A 428 -16.86 25.03 9.92
CA GLU A 428 -17.14 26.27 9.23
C GLU A 428 -16.45 27.42 9.97
N PHE A 429 -15.81 28.30 9.24
CA PHE A 429 -15.20 29.50 9.80
C PHE A 429 -15.58 30.72 8.97
N ASP A 430 -15.65 31.84 9.66
CA ASP A 430 -15.98 33.12 9.07
C ASP A 430 -14.75 33.74 8.43
N ASN A 431 -14.88 34.19 7.17
CA ASN A 431 -13.85 34.87 6.41
C ASN A 431 -14.10 36.38 6.26
N GLY A 432 -14.83 36.97 7.20
CA GLY A 432 -15.25 38.38 7.10
C GLY A 432 -16.26 38.58 5.97
N ASP A 433 -15.98 39.50 5.05
CA ASP A 433 -16.85 39.80 3.91
C ASP A 433 -16.78 38.74 2.79
N ALA A 434 -15.84 37.79 2.88
CA ALA A 434 -15.70 36.69 1.92
C ALA A 434 -16.66 35.52 2.25
N PRO A 435 -16.97 34.64 1.28
CA PRO A 435 -17.75 33.43 1.54
C PRO A 435 -17.16 32.60 2.67
N LYS A 436 -18.01 31.96 3.47
CA LYS A 436 -17.61 31.06 4.56
C LYS A 436 -16.59 30.03 4.09
N GLY A 437 -15.55 29.84 4.89
CA GLY A 437 -14.54 28.83 4.67
C GLY A 437 -14.89 27.52 5.36
N TYR A 438 -14.36 26.41 4.82
CA TYR A 438 -14.58 25.07 5.35
C TYR A 438 -13.26 24.29 5.43
N ALA A 439 -13.01 23.66 6.56
CA ALA A 439 -11.81 22.84 6.78
C ALA A 439 -12.13 21.57 7.57
N VAL A 440 -11.38 20.52 7.34
CA VAL A 440 -11.46 19.33 8.17
C VAL A 440 -10.94 19.63 9.57
N SER A 441 -11.62 19.14 10.59
CA SER A 441 -11.26 19.37 11.98
C SER A 441 -9.83 18.90 12.29
N LYS A 442 -9.18 19.59 13.24
CA LYS A 442 -7.83 19.21 13.70
C LYS A 442 -7.77 17.82 14.33
N GLN A 443 -8.89 17.27 14.78
CA GLN A 443 -8.98 15.93 15.32
C GLN A 443 -9.08 14.88 14.20
N ALA A 444 -9.89 15.11 13.17
CA ALA A 444 -10.12 14.15 12.09
C ALA A 444 -8.98 14.11 11.07
N SER A 445 -8.38 15.25 10.74
CA SER A 445 -7.34 15.34 9.69
C SER A 445 -6.15 14.40 9.95
N PRO A 446 -5.54 14.32 11.14
CA PRO A 446 -4.45 13.38 11.41
C PRO A 446 -4.89 11.92 11.30
N VAL A 447 -6.11 11.60 11.75
CA VAL A 447 -6.64 10.22 11.70
C VAL A 447 -6.85 9.77 10.25
N ILE A 448 -7.46 10.62 9.40
CA ILE A 448 -7.62 10.33 7.97
C ILE A 448 -6.26 10.14 7.30
N LYS A 449 -5.30 11.03 7.58
CA LYS A 449 -3.95 10.95 7.02
C LYS A 449 -3.21 9.68 7.45
N SER A 450 -3.35 9.28 8.71
CA SER A 450 -2.74 8.05 9.22
C SER A 450 -3.38 6.82 8.61
N PHE A 451 -4.70 6.82 8.45
CA PHE A 451 -5.45 5.69 7.92
C PHE A 451 -5.10 5.39 6.45
N TYR A 452 -5.03 6.43 5.61
CA TYR A 452 -4.75 6.28 4.17
C TYR A 452 -3.29 6.56 3.78
N ARG A 453 -2.38 6.56 4.74
CA ARG A 453 -0.97 6.90 4.51
C ARG A 453 -0.30 6.02 3.45
N GLU A 454 -0.57 4.73 3.51
CA GLU A 454 0.05 3.73 2.63
C GLU A 454 -0.73 3.51 1.32
N ASP A 455 -1.87 4.23 1.15
CA ASP A 455 -2.78 4.02 0.03
C ASP A 455 -2.88 5.22 -0.91
N LEU A 456 -2.42 6.41 -0.48
CA LEU A 456 -2.52 7.64 -1.26
C LEU A 456 -1.14 8.22 -1.54
N PHE A 457 -0.76 8.23 -2.80
CA PHE A 457 0.51 8.71 -3.31
C PHE A 457 0.32 9.95 -4.18
N ASN A 458 1.31 10.83 -4.19
CA ASN A 458 1.35 12.01 -5.03
C ASN A 458 2.68 12.07 -5.80
N TYR A 459 2.63 12.58 -7.05
CA TYR A 459 3.84 12.96 -7.75
C TYR A 459 4.50 14.12 -6.99
N ASN A 460 5.80 14.03 -6.75
CA ASN A 460 6.51 15.09 -6.05
C ASN A 460 6.67 16.31 -6.99
N ASP A 461 6.05 17.41 -6.60
CA ASP A 461 6.02 18.67 -7.35
C ASP A 461 7.15 19.65 -6.95
N SER A 462 8.18 19.16 -6.23
CA SER A 462 9.36 19.99 -5.93
C SER A 462 10.15 20.29 -7.22
N ASN A 463 10.80 21.45 -7.27
CA ASN A 463 11.59 21.89 -8.42
C ASN A 463 12.79 20.97 -8.76
N GLU A 464 13.01 19.92 -7.97
CA GLU A 464 14.08 18.94 -8.18
C GLU A 464 13.67 17.82 -9.16
N PHE A 465 12.40 17.72 -9.50
CA PHE A 465 11.86 16.63 -10.34
C PHE A 465 11.21 17.19 -11.61
N ASP A 466 11.52 16.52 -12.72
CA ASP A 466 10.95 16.85 -14.03
C ASP A 466 9.46 16.47 -14.06
N THR A 467 8.65 17.38 -14.60
CA THR A 467 7.20 17.18 -14.84
C THR A 467 6.91 16.76 -16.27
N ASP A 468 7.90 16.24 -16.97
CA ASP A 468 7.73 15.75 -18.34
C ASP A 468 6.93 14.45 -18.41
N SER A 469 6.35 14.21 -19.56
CA SER A 469 5.44 13.10 -19.82
C SER A 469 6.05 11.72 -19.53
N LYS A 470 7.35 11.52 -19.77
CA LYS A 470 8.07 10.26 -19.54
C LYS A 470 8.31 10.03 -18.06
N SER A 471 8.72 11.07 -17.34
CA SER A 471 8.94 11.02 -15.89
C SER A 471 7.64 10.71 -15.16
N ILE A 472 6.51 11.29 -15.58
CA ILE A 472 5.19 10.97 -15.01
C ILE A 472 4.83 9.51 -15.27
N LEU A 473 4.97 9.03 -16.51
CA LEU A 473 4.69 7.63 -16.85
C LEU A 473 5.60 6.65 -16.11
N HIS A 474 6.88 6.98 -15.97
CA HIS A 474 7.82 6.20 -15.14
C HIS A 474 7.39 6.14 -13.68
N ALA A 475 6.96 7.26 -13.10
CA ALA A 475 6.47 7.29 -11.73
C ALA A 475 5.18 6.47 -11.57
N MET A 476 4.27 6.52 -12.55
CA MET A 476 3.07 5.68 -12.58
C MET A 476 3.42 4.19 -12.64
N GLU A 477 4.31 3.80 -13.56
CA GLU A 477 4.76 2.42 -13.69
C GLU A 477 5.49 1.93 -12.43
N TYR A 478 6.37 2.75 -11.86
CA TYR A 478 7.04 2.48 -10.60
C TYR A 478 6.04 2.27 -9.46
N SER A 479 5.03 3.15 -9.37
CA SER A 479 4.02 3.07 -8.32
C SER A 479 3.16 1.81 -8.45
N TYR A 480 2.83 1.39 -9.67
CA TYR A 480 2.18 0.10 -9.90
C TYR A 480 3.08 -1.06 -9.48
N LYS A 481 4.30 -1.11 -9.99
CA LYS A 481 5.23 -2.23 -9.76
C LYS A 481 5.65 -2.36 -8.29
N ARG A 482 5.91 -1.24 -7.64
CA ARG A 482 6.38 -1.23 -6.26
C ARG A 482 5.24 -1.33 -5.25
N TYR A 483 4.28 -0.40 -5.33
CA TYR A 483 3.25 -0.24 -4.32
C TYR A 483 1.93 -0.95 -4.66
N GLY A 484 1.77 -1.43 -5.88
CA GLY A 484 0.53 -2.05 -6.36
C GLY A 484 -0.60 -1.04 -6.56
N VAL A 485 -0.26 0.21 -6.92
CA VAL A 485 -1.26 1.24 -7.22
C VAL A 485 -2.05 0.84 -8.46
N LYS A 486 -3.39 0.87 -8.37
CA LYS A 486 -4.29 0.55 -9.48
C LYS A 486 -5.04 1.74 -10.04
N ASN A 487 -5.09 2.86 -9.32
CA ASN A 487 -5.85 4.04 -9.73
C ASN A 487 -4.92 5.23 -9.88
N PHE A 488 -4.89 5.81 -11.06
CA PHE A 488 -3.99 6.89 -11.44
C PHE A 488 -4.77 8.10 -11.90
N ILE A 489 -4.34 9.28 -11.48
CA ILE A 489 -4.95 10.57 -11.85
C ILE A 489 -3.88 11.45 -12.45
N VAL A 490 -4.19 12.05 -13.60
CA VAL A 490 -3.39 13.10 -14.26
C VAL A 490 -4.27 14.35 -14.37
N ASP A 491 -4.04 15.32 -13.51
CA ASP A 491 -4.76 16.60 -13.44
C ASP A 491 -3.78 17.78 -13.60
N SER A 492 -3.61 18.32 -14.80
CA SER A 492 -4.35 18.08 -16.03
C SER A 492 -3.43 17.87 -17.24
N LEU A 493 -4.01 17.53 -18.39
CA LEU A 493 -3.29 17.40 -19.66
C LEU A 493 -2.53 18.69 -20.04
N LEU A 494 -2.97 19.86 -19.57
CA LEU A 494 -2.35 21.15 -19.90
C LEU A 494 -1.05 21.41 -19.14
N THR A 495 -0.85 20.80 -17.98
CA THR A 495 0.25 21.08 -17.06
C THR A 495 1.44 20.12 -17.22
N VAL A 496 1.30 19.10 -18.05
CA VAL A 496 2.38 18.18 -18.40
C VAL A 496 3.37 18.87 -19.34
N ASP A 497 4.65 18.74 -19.07
CA ASP A 497 5.70 19.17 -19.99
C ASP A 497 5.89 18.11 -21.09
N TYR A 498 5.84 18.56 -22.32
CA TYR A 498 5.98 17.73 -23.52
C TYR A 498 7.32 17.96 -24.24
N SER A 499 8.31 18.58 -23.60
CA SER A 499 9.59 18.92 -24.22
C SER A 499 10.30 17.72 -24.85
N HIS A 500 10.13 16.54 -24.26
CA HIS A 500 10.75 15.27 -24.69
C HIS A 500 9.85 14.39 -25.56
N GLU A 501 8.64 14.84 -25.90
CA GLU A 501 7.78 14.11 -26.83
C GLU A 501 8.08 14.43 -28.29
N TYR A 502 7.93 13.42 -29.15
CA TYR A 502 8.03 13.58 -30.59
C TYR A 502 6.81 14.30 -31.14
N GLY A 503 7.02 15.11 -32.18
CA GLY A 503 5.99 15.88 -32.89
C GLY A 503 6.34 17.35 -32.99
N ASP A 504 5.85 18.00 -34.06
CA ASP A 504 6.16 19.38 -34.34
C ASP A 504 5.20 20.35 -33.63
N ASP A 505 4.02 19.89 -33.26
CA ASP A 505 3.04 20.71 -32.59
C ASP A 505 2.63 20.16 -31.21
N LYS A 506 2.12 21.05 -30.35
CA LYS A 506 1.67 20.73 -29.01
C LYS A 506 0.56 19.67 -28.99
N TYR A 507 -0.31 19.65 -29.96
CA TYR A 507 -1.47 18.75 -30.02
C TYR A 507 -1.03 17.32 -30.34
N GLU A 508 -0.04 17.17 -31.21
CA GLU A 508 0.55 15.88 -31.53
C GLU A 508 1.26 15.28 -30.30
N LYS A 509 2.04 16.09 -29.59
CA LYS A 509 2.71 15.70 -28.34
C LYS A 509 1.70 15.28 -27.27
N GLN A 510 0.64 16.04 -27.07
CA GLN A 510 -0.46 15.67 -26.16
C GLN A 510 -1.12 14.34 -26.55
N LYS A 511 -1.38 14.15 -27.86
CA LYS A 511 -1.93 12.88 -28.38
C LYS A 511 -1.01 11.71 -28.06
N ASN A 512 0.30 11.85 -28.27
CA ASN A 512 1.28 10.80 -27.99
C ASN A 512 1.30 10.43 -26.50
N PHE A 513 1.24 11.40 -25.63
CA PHE A 513 1.13 11.13 -24.18
C PHE A 513 -0.16 10.36 -23.83
N VAL A 514 -1.31 10.73 -24.43
CA VAL A 514 -2.57 10.00 -24.21
C VAL A 514 -2.50 8.57 -24.77
N ILE A 515 -1.83 8.36 -25.91
CA ILE A 515 -1.56 7.02 -26.44
C ILE A 515 -0.71 6.21 -25.46
N ASN A 516 0.30 6.83 -24.86
CA ASN A 516 1.16 6.19 -23.86
C ASN A 516 0.38 5.83 -22.59
N LEU A 517 -0.52 6.72 -22.11
CA LEU A 517 -1.43 6.41 -21.00
C LEU A 517 -2.35 5.23 -21.34
N LYS A 518 -2.90 5.20 -22.57
CA LYS A 518 -3.72 4.07 -23.02
C LYS A 518 -2.91 2.76 -23.10
N SER A 519 -1.68 2.84 -23.59
CA SER A 519 -0.77 1.68 -23.63
C SER A 519 -0.47 1.17 -22.22
N PHE A 520 -0.29 2.07 -21.25
CA PHE A 520 -0.12 1.74 -19.85
C PHE A 520 -1.36 1.00 -19.28
N THR A 521 -2.58 1.47 -19.57
CA THR A 521 -3.80 0.77 -19.14
C THR A 521 -4.00 -0.58 -19.83
N ASN A 522 -3.50 -0.76 -21.06
CA ASN A 522 -3.57 -2.04 -21.74
C ASN A 522 -2.54 -3.05 -21.17
N ALA A 523 -1.37 -2.55 -20.76
CA ALA A 523 -0.29 -3.37 -20.22
C ALA A 523 -0.55 -3.83 -18.77
N TYR A 524 -1.27 -3.02 -18.00
CA TYR A 524 -1.49 -3.24 -16.58
C TYR A 524 -2.98 -3.18 -16.21
N PRO A 525 -3.46 -3.96 -15.23
CA PRO A 525 -4.85 -3.91 -14.75
C PRO A 525 -5.07 -2.66 -13.87
N VAL A 526 -5.05 -1.50 -14.51
CA VAL A 526 -5.13 -0.19 -13.86
C VAL A 526 -6.24 0.68 -14.45
N ARG A 527 -6.63 1.69 -13.69
CA ARG A 527 -7.58 2.73 -14.07
C ARG A 527 -6.84 4.06 -14.10
N VAL A 528 -6.96 4.77 -15.20
CA VAL A 528 -6.36 6.11 -15.37
C VAL A 528 -7.45 7.13 -15.63
N ALA A 529 -7.48 8.19 -14.82
CA ALA A 529 -8.30 9.38 -15.04
C ALA A 529 -7.42 10.51 -15.55
N LEU A 530 -7.79 11.06 -16.69
CA LEU A 530 -7.13 12.23 -17.30
C LEU A 530 -8.09 13.40 -17.33
N VAL A 531 -7.69 14.53 -16.74
CA VAL A 531 -8.45 15.78 -16.84
C VAL A 531 -8.00 16.55 -18.08
N ALA A 532 -8.95 16.85 -18.96
CA ALA A 532 -8.76 17.69 -20.13
C ALA A 532 -9.76 18.85 -20.12
N HIS A 533 -9.27 20.08 -20.26
CA HIS A 533 -10.15 21.24 -20.32
C HIS A 533 -10.98 21.26 -21.60
N SER A 534 -12.15 21.88 -21.57
CA SER A 534 -12.90 22.14 -22.80
C SER A 534 -12.33 23.35 -23.54
N ARG A 535 -12.43 23.36 -24.88
CA ARG A 535 -12.24 24.55 -25.68
C ARG A 535 -13.35 25.56 -25.36
N LYS A 536 -13.16 26.82 -25.78
CA LYS A 536 -14.26 27.79 -25.76
C LYS A 536 -15.36 27.28 -26.72
N LEU A 537 -16.55 27.09 -26.18
CA LEU A 537 -17.70 26.70 -26.98
C LEU A 537 -18.00 27.74 -28.04
N ALA A 538 -18.46 27.29 -29.19
CA ALA A 538 -18.98 28.19 -30.22
C ALA A 538 -20.14 29.04 -29.64
N PRO A 539 -20.31 30.31 -30.08
CA PRO A 539 -21.43 31.14 -29.63
C PRO A 539 -22.76 30.43 -29.89
N GLY A 540 -23.53 30.22 -28.79
CA GLY A 540 -24.83 29.54 -28.85
C GLY A 540 -24.80 28.02 -28.55
N ALA A 541 -23.64 27.38 -28.45
CA ALA A 541 -23.56 25.98 -28.03
C ALA A 541 -23.89 25.85 -26.58
N LYS A 542 -24.90 25.02 -26.26
CA LYS A 542 -25.38 24.77 -24.92
C LYS A 542 -24.68 23.59 -24.24
N GLU A 543 -24.09 22.70 -25.02
CA GLU A 543 -23.57 21.41 -24.54
C GLU A 543 -22.11 21.22 -24.95
N ILE A 544 -21.34 20.52 -24.12
CA ILE A 544 -19.96 20.14 -24.43
C ILE A 544 -20.00 18.81 -25.15
N GLY A 545 -19.69 18.83 -26.44
CA GLY A 545 -19.53 17.64 -27.27
C GLY A 545 -18.09 17.13 -27.31
N GLY A 546 -17.89 16.04 -28.05
CA GLY A 546 -16.56 15.44 -28.21
C GLY A 546 -15.54 16.36 -28.85
N ASP A 547 -15.96 17.24 -29.79
CA ASP A 547 -15.08 18.16 -30.50
C ASP A 547 -14.67 19.39 -29.66
N ASP A 548 -15.31 19.58 -28.50
CA ASP A 548 -15.06 20.71 -27.62
C ASP A 548 -13.97 20.42 -26.58
N ILE A 549 -13.39 19.23 -26.58
CA ILE A 549 -12.26 18.89 -25.68
C ILE A 549 -11.00 19.61 -26.18
N ALA A 550 -10.33 20.30 -25.26
CA ALA A 550 -9.07 20.97 -25.57
C ALA A 550 -7.99 19.91 -25.88
N GLY A 551 -7.34 20.06 -27.03
CA GLY A 551 -6.41 19.11 -27.58
C GLY A 551 -6.87 18.64 -28.96
N SER A 552 -6.35 17.51 -29.41
CA SER A 552 -6.79 16.86 -30.66
C SER A 552 -8.09 16.09 -30.43
N SER A 553 -9.02 16.10 -31.41
CA SER A 553 -10.16 15.17 -31.41
C SER A 553 -9.74 13.70 -31.33
N ASP A 554 -8.48 13.40 -31.63
CA ASP A 554 -7.89 12.08 -31.53
C ASP A 554 -7.71 11.59 -30.05
N ILE A 555 -7.65 12.53 -29.09
CA ILE A 555 -7.57 12.19 -27.66
C ILE A 555 -8.78 11.36 -27.23
N LEU A 556 -9.98 11.75 -27.68
CA LEU A 556 -11.18 10.96 -27.44
C LEU A 556 -11.13 9.57 -28.06
N LYS A 557 -10.49 9.46 -29.26
CA LYS A 557 -10.37 8.15 -29.92
C LYS A 557 -9.55 7.16 -29.08
N CYS A 558 -8.61 7.65 -28.26
CA CYS A 558 -7.73 6.82 -27.45
C CYS A 558 -8.37 6.34 -26.14
N CYS A 559 -9.33 7.05 -25.54
CA CYS A 559 -9.91 6.68 -24.24
C CYS A 559 -11.00 5.60 -24.35
N ASN A 560 -11.26 4.94 -23.22
CA ASN A 560 -12.39 4.04 -23.05
C ASN A 560 -13.67 4.83 -22.78
N ARG A 561 -13.59 5.78 -21.85
CA ARG A 561 -14.70 6.61 -21.42
C ARG A 561 -14.36 8.09 -21.45
N ALA A 562 -15.35 8.91 -21.69
CA ALA A 562 -15.23 10.35 -21.55
C ALA A 562 -16.52 10.92 -20.96
N PHE A 563 -16.35 11.75 -19.93
CA PHE A 563 -17.44 12.45 -19.25
C PHE A 563 -17.24 13.96 -19.33
N SER A 564 -18.31 14.72 -19.61
CA SER A 564 -18.34 16.15 -19.32
C SER A 564 -19.02 16.42 -17.99
N VAL A 565 -18.51 17.44 -17.30
CA VAL A 565 -19.07 17.92 -16.03
C VAL A 565 -19.54 19.37 -16.22
N GLU A 566 -20.80 19.60 -15.90
CA GLU A 566 -21.47 20.89 -16.07
C GLU A 566 -22.20 21.30 -14.79
N ILE A 567 -22.30 22.61 -14.55
CA ILE A 567 -23.13 23.15 -13.47
C ILE A 567 -24.55 23.31 -14.01
N LEU A 568 -25.52 22.80 -13.24
CA LEU A 568 -26.93 23.07 -13.48
C LEU A 568 -27.35 24.29 -12.66
N TRP A 569 -27.95 25.24 -13.34
CA TRP A 569 -28.55 26.43 -12.75
C TRP A 569 -30.08 26.26 -12.80
N ASP A 570 -30.74 26.51 -11.67
CA ASP A 570 -32.20 26.51 -11.57
C ASP A 570 -32.89 25.19 -11.96
N ASP A 571 -32.25 24.05 -11.64
CA ASP A 571 -32.87 22.73 -11.82
C ASP A 571 -34.05 22.58 -10.83
N PRO A 572 -35.26 22.20 -11.31
CA PRO A 572 -36.46 22.15 -10.47
C PRO A 572 -36.37 21.16 -9.30
N ASP A 573 -35.55 20.13 -9.42
CA ASP A 573 -35.32 19.14 -8.37
C ASP A 573 -34.13 19.49 -7.48
N GLY A 574 -33.48 20.64 -7.73
CA GLY A 574 -32.38 21.18 -6.96
C GLY A 574 -31.03 20.54 -7.24
N TYR A 575 -30.91 19.74 -8.31
CA TYR A 575 -29.61 19.27 -8.77
C TYR A 575 -28.75 20.45 -9.24
N ASN A 576 -27.46 20.38 -8.97
CA ASN A 576 -26.53 21.45 -9.33
C ASN A 576 -25.30 20.96 -10.13
N THR A 577 -25.21 19.66 -10.42
CA THR A 577 -24.14 19.07 -11.20
C THR A 577 -24.71 18.07 -12.20
N LEU A 578 -24.29 18.19 -13.44
CA LEU A 578 -24.61 17.25 -14.52
C LEU A 578 -23.34 16.57 -14.97
N VAL A 579 -23.37 15.24 -15.03
CA VAL A 579 -22.34 14.41 -15.64
C VAL A 579 -22.95 13.77 -16.89
N ARG A 580 -22.39 14.10 -18.04
CA ARG A 580 -22.81 13.56 -19.34
C ARG A 580 -21.74 12.65 -19.88
N CYS A 581 -22.11 11.46 -20.34
CA CYS A 581 -21.22 10.54 -21.01
C CYS A 581 -21.09 10.90 -22.49
N ILE A 582 -19.89 11.35 -22.89
CA ILE A 582 -19.57 11.65 -24.30
C ILE A 582 -19.19 10.36 -25.04
N LYS A 583 -18.57 9.42 -24.35
CA LYS A 583 -18.09 8.16 -24.92
C LYS A 583 -18.06 7.07 -23.86
N ASP A 584 -18.53 5.89 -24.21
CA ASP A 584 -18.39 4.68 -23.39
C ASP A 584 -18.20 3.45 -24.30
N ARG A 585 -16.97 2.94 -24.34
CA ARG A 585 -16.64 1.71 -25.07
C ARG A 585 -16.91 0.45 -24.25
N GLU A 586 -17.07 0.59 -22.93
CA GLU A 586 -17.20 -0.54 -22.03
C GLU A 586 -18.65 -1.04 -21.98
N THR A 587 -19.60 -0.12 -21.96
CA THR A 587 -21.03 -0.50 -21.99
C THR A 587 -21.68 -0.27 -23.35
N GLY A 588 -21.04 0.47 -24.25
CA GLY A 588 -21.58 0.84 -25.55
C GLY A 588 -22.64 1.93 -25.52
N TYR A 589 -22.91 2.53 -24.35
CA TYR A 589 -23.95 3.52 -24.16
C TYR A 589 -23.37 4.94 -23.98
N ALA A 590 -23.20 5.66 -25.06
CA ALA A 590 -22.94 7.11 -25.01
C ALA A 590 -24.24 7.92 -24.82
N ASP A 591 -24.11 9.23 -24.64
CA ASP A 591 -25.21 10.20 -24.52
C ASP A 591 -26.16 10.02 -23.33
N ARG A 592 -25.69 9.31 -22.28
CA ARG A 592 -26.40 9.23 -21.01
C ARG A 592 -25.96 10.33 -20.05
N GLU A 593 -26.90 10.79 -19.26
CA GLU A 593 -26.73 11.84 -18.30
C GLU A 593 -27.08 11.40 -16.89
N VAL A 594 -26.34 11.90 -15.93
CA VAL A 594 -26.65 11.74 -14.50
C VAL A 594 -26.59 13.09 -13.82
N LYS A 595 -27.69 13.46 -13.18
CA LYS A 595 -27.79 14.65 -12.35
C LYS A 595 -27.41 14.32 -10.92
N LEU A 596 -26.61 15.18 -10.30
CA LEU A 596 -26.05 15.01 -8.97
C LEU A 596 -26.17 16.29 -8.16
N TYR A 597 -26.04 16.16 -6.85
CA TYR A 597 -25.90 17.26 -5.92
C TYR A 597 -24.44 17.46 -5.56
N TYR A 598 -24.04 18.71 -5.37
CA TYR A 598 -22.74 19.09 -4.84
C TYR A 598 -22.90 19.82 -3.52
N ASP A 599 -22.24 19.30 -2.47
CA ASP A 599 -22.18 19.96 -1.16
C ASP A 599 -20.92 20.82 -1.04
N ARG A 600 -21.11 22.13 -0.96
CA ARG A 600 -20.02 23.10 -0.88
C ARG A 600 -19.19 23.00 0.40
N LYS A 601 -19.77 22.45 1.47
CA LYS A 601 -19.11 22.31 2.76
C LYS A 601 -18.07 21.18 2.73
N SER A 602 -18.45 19.99 2.27
CA SER A 602 -17.60 18.80 2.25
C SER A 602 -16.92 18.55 0.90
N TYR A 603 -17.27 19.32 -0.13
CA TYR A 603 -16.87 19.04 -1.53
C TYR A 603 -17.38 17.69 -2.05
N ARG A 604 -18.30 17.06 -1.31
CA ARG A 604 -18.92 15.82 -1.77
C ARG A 604 -19.87 16.08 -2.93
N VAL A 605 -19.79 15.24 -3.93
CA VAL A 605 -20.84 15.08 -4.92
C VAL A 605 -21.62 13.82 -4.54
N TYR A 606 -22.94 13.82 -4.69
CA TYR A 606 -23.79 12.74 -4.23
C TYR A 606 -25.10 12.67 -5.02
N SER A 607 -25.70 11.50 -5.09
CA SER A 607 -27.02 11.28 -5.73
C SER A 607 -28.17 11.26 -4.73
N ASN A 608 -27.88 11.03 -3.46
CA ASN A 608 -28.87 10.96 -2.39
C ASN A 608 -28.26 11.34 -1.01
N LYS A 609 -29.11 11.56 -0.01
CA LYS A 609 -28.66 11.96 1.33
C LYS A 609 -27.84 10.90 2.07
N GLU A 610 -27.98 9.62 1.71
CA GLU A 610 -27.18 8.56 2.32
C GLU A 610 -25.72 8.71 1.89
N GLU A 611 -25.47 8.97 0.61
CA GLU A 611 -24.12 9.21 0.09
C GLU A 611 -23.48 10.47 0.67
N LEU A 612 -24.26 11.56 0.86
CA LEU A 612 -23.76 12.76 1.52
C LEU A 612 -23.26 12.45 2.93
N ASN A 613 -23.98 11.60 3.66
CA ASN A 613 -23.69 11.26 5.05
C ASN A 613 -22.90 9.94 5.19
N TYR A 614 -22.39 9.41 4.09
CA TYR A 614 -21.63 8.15 4.10
C TYR A 614 -20.40 8.26 4.99
N LYS A 615 -20.22 7.24 5.86
CA LYS A 615 -19.03 7.10 6.70
C LYS A 615 -18.05 6.22 5.99
N TYR A 616 -16.88 6.77 5.70
CA TYR A 616 -15.78 5.99 5.15
C TYR A 616 -15.14 5.07 6.19
N LYS A 617 -14.41 4.06 5.75
CA LYS A 617 -13.78 3.04 6.62
C LYS A 617 -12.98 3.64 7.78
N TRP A 618 -12.22 4.70 7.52
CA TRP A 618 -11.45 5.40 8.55
C TRP A 618 -12.32 5.90 9.70
N GLU A 619 -13.51 6.43 9.39
CA GLU A 619 -14.43 6.95 10.40
C GLU A 619 -15.07 5.82 11.22
N VAL A 620 -15.46 4.73 10.54
CA VAL A 620 -16.01 3.53 11.19
C VAL A 620 -14.98 2.92 12.14
N GLU A 621 -13.72 2.86 11.72
CA GLU A 621 -12.64 2.33 12.55
C GLU A 621 -12.27 3.28 13.70
N ALA A 622 -12.23 4.58 13.44
CA ALA A 622 -12.00 5.58 14.49
C ALA A 622 -13.10 5.59 15.56
N GLU A 623 -14.36 5.39 15.17
CA GLU A 623 -15.47 5.22 16.12
C GLU A 623 -15.31 3.94 16.95
N LYS A 624 -14.98 2.81 16.32
CA LYS A 624 -14.76 1.53 16.98
C LYS A 624 -13.63 1.61 17.99
N ASN A 625 -12.54 2.29 17.63
CA ASN A 625 -11.34 2.43 18.45
C ASN A 625 -11.43 3.63 19.41
N ARG A 626 -12.56 4.36 19.45
CA ARG A 626 -12.76 5.58 20.25
C ARG A 626 -11.68 6.65 20.04
N THR A 627 -11.06 6.66 18.86
CA THR A 627 -9.95 7.58 18.52
C THR A 627 -10.45 9.02 18.31
N ILE A 628 -11.74 9.21 18.01
CA ILE A 628 -12.39 10.50 17.86
C ILE A 628 -13.57 10.58 18.84
N ARG A 629 -13.54 11.58 19.74
CA ARG A 629 -14.69 11.92 20.58
C ARG A 629 -15.57 12.92 19.82
N TYR A 630 -16.80 12.55 19.56
CA TYR A 630 -17.80 13.50 19.04
C TYR A 630 -18.26 14.39 20.20
N PRO A 631 -18.12 15.72 20.10
CA PRO A 631 -18.78 16.60 21.06
C PRO A 631 -20.29 16.46 20.84
N GLU A 632 -21.00 16.03 21.85
CA GLU A 632 -22.45 16.18 21.92
C GLU A 632 -22.75 17.65 21.69
N HIS A 633 -23.43 17.99 20.60
CA HIS A 633 -24.01 19.29 20.25
C HIS A 633 -23.35 20.52 20.89
N VAL A 634 -22.27 21.01 20.30
CA VAL A 634 -21.79 22.35 20.57
C VAL A 634 -21.73 23.15 19.27
N SER A 635 -22.78 23.88 19.01
CA SER A 635 -22.73 25.05 18.13
C SER A 635 -21.92 26.16 18.84
N LYS A 636 -20.59 26.03 18.88
CA LYS A 636 -19.70 27.13 19.25
C LYS A 636 -19.14 27.71 17.98
N ARG A 637 -19.49 28.95 17.66
CA ARG A 637 -18.77 29.80 16.74
C ARG A 637 -17.31 29.87 17.20
N LEU A 638 -16.42 29.16 16.50
CA LEU A 638 -14.99 29.37 16.62
C LEU A 638 -14.67 30.62 15.81
N VAL A 639 -14.51 31.74 16.49
CA VAL A 639 -13.85 32.92 15.91
C VAL A 639 -12.39 32.56 15.82
N CYS A 640 -11.92 32.24 14.63
CA CYS A 640 -10.47 32.19 14.36
C CYS A 640 -9.93 33.62 14.41
N ASN A 641 -9.17 33.96 15.43
CA ASN A 641 -8.30 35.12 15.40
C ASN A 641 -7.25 34.87 14.31
N ILE A 642 -7.54 35.27 13.11
CA ILE A 642 -6.52 35.43 12.05
C ILE A 642 -5.67 36.60 12.53
N LYS A 643 -4.42 36.33 12.96
CA LYS A 643 -3.44 37.41 13.05
C LYS A 643 -3.41 38.05 11.67
N GLU A 644 -3.54 39.37 11.66
CA GLU A 644 -3.47 40.14 10.41
C GLU A 644 -2.38 39.64 9.50
N PRO A 645 -2.62 39.55 8.18
CA PRO A 645 -1.56 39.20 7.26
C PRO A 645 -0.43 40.18 7.47
N VAL A 646 0.76 39.65 7.75
CA VAL A 646 2.00 40.45 7.73
C VAL A 646 2.07 41.02 6.33
N VAL A 647 1.65 42.28 6.21
CA VAL A 647 1.70 43.01 4.96
C VAL A 647 3.16 43.05 4.56
N ALA A 648 3.48 42.53 3.38
CA ALA A 648 4.79 42.52 2.75
C ALA A 648 5.26 43.96 2.45
N LYS A 649 5.37 44.82 3.47
CA LYS A 649 5.97 46.15 3.41
C LYS A 649 7.42 46.16 3.89
N GLU A 650 7.91 45.07 4.49
CA GLU A 650 9.32 45.03 4.96
C GLU A 650 10.29 44.34 3.98
N VAL A 651 9.79 43.78 2.85
CA VAL A 651 10.67 43.15 1.83
C VAL A 651 11.00 44.09 0.67
N LEU A 652 10.36 45.25 0.58
CA LEU A 652 10.64 46.26 -0.48
C LEU A 652 11.61 47.36 -0.02
N GLY A 653 12.18 47.29 1.19
CA GLY A 653 13.11 48.30 1.75
C GLY A 653 14.58 48.02 1.55
N GLU A 654 14.99 46.88 1.01
CA GLU A 654 16.43 46.53 0.84
C GLU A 654 16.89 46.39 -0.62
N ILE A 655 16.11 46.81 -1.60
CA ILE A 655 16.54 46.81 -3.02
C ILE A 655 16.86 48.22 -3.54
N GLU A 656 16.76 49.24 -2.70
CA GLU A 656 17.29 50.56 -3.02
C GLU A 656 18.30 51.02 -1.97
N LYS A 657 19.48 50.42 -2.00
CA LYS A 657 20.76 51.04 -1.61
C LYS A 657 21.91 50.33 -2.28
#